data_fe134ebbf6db14be01e1787d5a5731cb
#
_entry.id   fe134ebbf6db14be01e1787d5a5731cb
#
_cell.length_a   1.000
_cell.length_b   1.000
_cell.length_c   1.000
_cell.angle_alpha   90.00
_cell.angle_beta   90.00
_cell.angle_gamma   90.00
#
_symmetry.space_group_name_H-M   'P 1'
#
loop_
_entity.id
_entity.type
_entity.pdbx_description
1 polymer ?
#
loop_
_entity_poly.entity_id
_entity_poly.type
_entity_poly.pdbx_seq_one_letter_code
_entity_poly.pdbx_strand_id
1 'polypeptide(L)'
;MTTTNSKRWMRVIGLSFIICHLSFSPAGAQAPAFPGAEGHGRYVTGGHGGAVRHVTNLNDSGTGSFRQAVSGNAKKIVVFDVGGVIALKSDVSIGANTTIMGQTAPAPGITLRYYTVQFSGGNVILRFLRSRRGQEKDVNDGADAIWTRQKNGIILDHCSFSWSIDEVSSFYDNNNFTLQWCTIGESLNNAGHEKGAHGYGGIWGGKLASFHHNLICHVNNRSPRFNGARYNWTGYTGNQLYSQYQWQNAVQAENVDFRNCVVYNCGNGCYGGPGGGQVNMVGNYYKSGPAGNTTQLTTVSTANSTTSSDNKEYWGMTSRYYLDGNQIDNNANAGWGQMNYDSDATNIITVSGERYSFDGNHYNGDGVSYITRNGKDYVRIRLDEPAPVGTVTTHRAATAFSKVLAYAGASLSRDNVDERYASEAEKGTATYKGSVTGKWGRIDLVSDVNGYTEADFGTGSRPTGFDSDRDGIPDAWETANGLNPNSALDGSLTTLDPMGYYSNVEVYCNSLVQDIMLAGNADAITTVADYYPAYTTEEGVSVAAINMPEKQQTEDVSYNISQTTMESNSGTTWNFAGGLKVTNQKNKSYTTGKNDGIKFSAGVQYTIHLPQDVSISEAFFSGYDNYDDTDAYLGEVNGTDYASDVFVFPKSKASVAHTVAIAPAATGTLTFTPQGKQVVLTITLNGQKGSAVGISAMPQATAAATHYYNMQGQRISQPARYAPYIEVSLRADGTRSSRVVMNR
;
A
#
# COMPACT_ATOMS: atom_id res chain seq x y z
N MET A 1 -9.61 -44.75 -65.77
CA MET A 1 -10.33 -45.61 -64.82
C MET A 1 -9.65 -45.53 -63.47
N THR A 2 -10.45 -45.38 -62.47
CA THR A 2 -10.30 -45.38 -61.01
C THR A 2 -9.86 -44.08 -60.39
N THR A 3 -10.88 -43.42 -59.95
CA THR A 3 -10.95 -42.29 -58.97
C THR A 3 -10.62 -42.78 -57.57
N THR A 4 -9.77 -42.06 -56.82
CA THR A 4 -9.66 -42.22 -55.38
C THR A 4 -9.87 -40.86 -54.69
N ASN A 5 -11.00 -40.77 -54.00
CA ASN A 5 -11.40 -39.68 -53.11
C ASN A 5 -10.49 -39.62 -51.88
N SER A 6 -9.79 -38.52 -51.62
CA SER A 6 -9.19 -38.21 -50.34
C SER A 6 -10.07 -37.23 -49.55
N LYS A 7 -10.74 -37.75 -48.53
CA LYS A 7 -11.48 -36.94 -47.56
C LYS A 7 -10.48 -36.14 -46.68
N ARG A 8 -10.46 -34.82 -46.82
CA ARG A 8 -9.78 -33.90 -45.92
C ARG A 8 -10.58 -33.81 -44.61
N TRP A 9 -10.02 -34.30 -43.55
CA TRP A 9 -10.50 -34.04 -42.20
C TRP A 9 -10.10 -32.61 -41.76
N MET A 10 -11.05 -31.70 -41.65
CA MET A 10 -10.87 -30.44 -41.02
C MET A 10 -10.90 -30.67 -39.51
N ARG A 11 -9.73 -30.59 -38.86
CA ARG A 11 -9.64 -30.50 -37.40
C ARG A 11 -10.07 -29.08 -36.98
N VAL A 12 -11.27 -28.94 -36.40
CA VAL A 12 -11.68 -27.78 -35.66
C VAL A 12 -10.88 -27.76 -34.35
N ILE A 13 -9.90 -26.90 -34.25
CA ILE A 13 -9.22 -26.60 -32.99
C ILE A 13 -10.18 -25.68 -32.24
N GLY A 14 -10.91 -26.25 -31.30
CA GLY A 14 -11.67 -25.46 -30.31
C GLY A 14 -10.69 -24.74 -29.41
N LEU A 15 -10.56 -23.43 -29.59
CA LEU A 15 -9.86 -22.55 -28.68
C LEU A 15 -10.74 -22.41 -27.42
N SER A 16 -10.49 -23.24 -26.41
CA SER A 16 -11.08 -23.05 -25.09
C SER A 16 -10.44 -21.83 -24.48
N PHE A 17 -11.11 -20.70 -24.53
CA PHE A 17 -10.82 -19.57 -23.67
C PHE A 17 -11.12 -20.01 -22.23
N ILE A 18 -10.07 -20.34 -21.49
CA ILE A 18 -10.13 -20.38 -20.02
C ILE A 18 -10.20 -18.91 -19.59
N ILE A 19 -11.43 -18.42 -19.45
CA ILE A 19 -11.69 -17.20 -18.69
C ILE A 19 -11.35 -17.56 -17.24
N CYS A 20 -10.15 -17.19 -16.82
CA CYS A 20 -9.78 -17.21 -15.42
C CYS A 20 -10.68 -16.17 -14.73
N HIS A 21 -11.82 -16.60 -14.23
CA HIS A 21 -12.60 -15.81 -13.29
C HIS A 21 -11.73 -15.67 -12.04
N LEU A 22 -11.01 -14.54 -11.96
CA LEU A 22 -10.56 -14.02 -10.69
C LEU A 22 -11.82 -13.81 -9.85
N SER A 23 -12.11 -14.77 -9.02
CA SER A 23 -13.11 -14.63 -7.96
C SER A 23 -12.58 -13.56 -7.01
N PHE A 24 -12.89 -12.29 -7.30
CA PHE A 24 -12.87 -11.28 -6.26
C PHE A 24 -13.98 -11.69 -5.29
N SER A 25 -13.60 -12.35 -4.20
CA SER A 25 -14.42 -12.29 -3.00
C SER A 25 -14.63 -10.81 -2.71
N PRO A 26 -15.84 -10.32 -2.52
CA PRO A 26 -16.05 -9.02 -1.91
C PRO A 26 -15.62 -9.18 -0.45
N ALA A 27 -14.33 -9.04 -0.17
CA ALA A 27 -13.90 -8.61 1.15
C ALA A 27 -14.64 -7.29 1.38
N GLY A 28 -15.34 -7.14 2.51
CA GLY A 28 -15.94 -5.87 2.88
C GLY A 28 -14.90 -4.79 2.61
N ALA A 29 -15.28 -3.70 1.93
CA ALA A 29 -14.34 -2.73 1.38
C ALA A 29 -13.38 -2.29 2.50
N GLN A 30 -12.11 -2.68 2.37
CA GLN A 30 -11.11 -2.36 3.39
C GLN A 30 -10.89 -0.86 3.38
N ALA A 31 -11.05 -0.21 4.53
CA ALA A 31 -10.84 1.22 4.67
C ALA A 31 -9.41 1.61 4.28
N PRO A 32 -9.20 2.67 3.47
CA PRO A 32 -7.88 3.25 3.33
C PRO A 32 -7.29 3.68 4.68
N ALA A 33 -5.96 3.73 4.79
CA ALA A 33 -5.26 4.16 6.00
C ALA A 33 -5.73 5.56 6.50
N PHE A 34 -6.07 6.41 5.57
CA PHE A 34 -6.70 7.73 5.72
C PHE A 34 -7.23 8.15 4.34
N PRO A 35 -8.17 9.10 4.25
CA PRO A 35 -8.58 9.67 2.97
C PRO A 35 -7.37 10.27 2.22
N GLY A 36 -7.11 9.81 0.99
CA GLY A 36 -5.94 10.17 0.21
C GLY A 36 -4.72 9.24 0.40
N ALA A 37 -4.87 8.16 1.15
CA ALA A 37 -3.86 7.10 1.18
C ALA A 37 -3.87 6.32 -0.13
N GLU A 38 -2.71 6.20 -0.80
CA GLU A 38 -2.59 5.59 -2.12
C GLU A 38 -1.46 4.56 -2.19
N GLY A 39 -1.37 3.85 -3.31
CA GLY A 39 -0.31 2.88 -3.53
C GLY A 39 -0.46 1.58 -2.74
N HIS A 40 0.63 0.84 -2.65
CA HIS A 40 0.63 -0.48 -2.00
C HIS A 40 0.44 -0.42 -0.47
N GLY A 41 0.76 0.70 0.19
CA GLY A 41 0.51 0.95 1.61
C GLY A 41 -0.89 1.47 1.92
N ARG A 42 -1.77 1.62 0.93
CA ARG A 42 -3.09 2.26 1.05
C ARG A 42 -3.93 1.70 2.21
N TYR A 43 -3.85 0.43 2.49
CA TYR A 43 -4.69 -0.26 3.46
C TYR A 43 -3.99 -0.58 4.78
N VAL A 44 -2.92 0.13 5.09
CA VAL A 44 -2.25 0.05 6.39
C VAL A 44 -3.18 0.56 7.48
N THR A 45 -3.38 -0.22 8.53
CA THR A 45 -4.31 0.16 9.61
C THR A 45 -3.66 0.95 10.73
N GLY A 46 -2.32 0.94 10.80
CA GLY A 46 -1.60 1.67 11.84
C GLY A 46 -2.09 1.39 13.25
N GLY A 47 -2.38 2.45 13.96
CA GLY A 47 -2.91 2.44 15.32
C GLY A 47 -4.44 2.47 15.43
N HIS A 48 -5.18 2.28 14.33
CA HIS A 48 -6.64 2.36 14.33
C HIS A 48 -7.27 1.54 15.47
N GLY A 49 -8.18 2.15 16.23
CA GLY A 49 -8.80 1.57 17.43
C GLY A 49 -7.86 1.41 18.63
N GLY A 50 -6.66 1.99 18.58
CA GLY A 50 -5.68 1.98 19.67
C GLY A 50 -5.80 3.17 20.61
N ALA A 51 -5.01 3.16 21.68
CA ALA A 51 -4.97 4.26 22.64
C ALA A 51 -4.36 5.52 22.03
N VAL A 52 -4.95 6.68 22.30
CA VAL A 52 -4.35 7.98 21.96
C VAL A 52 -3.21 8.28 22.91
N ARG A 53 -2.07 8.72 22.37
CA ARG A 53 -0.87 9.08 23.12
C ARG A 53 -0.44 10.50 22.75
N HIS A 54 -0.36 11.35 23.74
CA HIS A 54 0.02 12.76 23.59
C HIS A 54 1.52 12.97 23.72
N VAL A 55 2.12 13.67 22.77
CA VAL A 55 3.45 14.24 22.90
C VAL A 55 3.29 15.65 23.49
N THR A 56 3.64 15.77 24.77
CA THR A 56 3.37 16.98 25.57
C THR A 56 4.60 17.86 25.81
N ASN A 57 5.76 17.39 25.36
CA ASN A 57 7.02 18.12 25.48
C ASN A 57 8.01 17.73 24.38
N LEU A 58 9.03 18.57 24.18
CA LEU A 58 10.08 18.39 23.17
C LEU A 58 11.31 17.64 23.71
N ASN A 59 11.23 17.00 24.87
CA ASN A 59 12.33 16.24 25.44
C ASN A 59 12.63 14.97 24.60
N ASP A 60 13.89 14.57 24.54
CA ASP A 60 14.29 13.32 23.87
C ASP A 60 13.57 12.09 24.44
N SER A 61 13.43 12.04 25.77
CA SER A 61 12.90 10.87 26.48
C SER A 61 12.14 11.26 27.75
N GLY A 62 11.52 10.28 28.40
CA GLY A 62 10.71 10.45 29.59
C GLY A 62 9.22 10.62 29.29
N THR A 63 8.44 10.90 30.33
CA THR A 63 6.98 11.02 30.24
C THR A 63 6.60 12.15 29.30
N GLY A 64 5.67 11.87 28.37
CA GLY A 64 5.18 12.81 27.37
C GLY A 64 6.13 13.10 26.21
N SER A 65 7.26 12.40 26.10
CA SER A 65 8.16 12.53 24.95
C SER A 65 7.66 11.74 23.74
N PHE A 66 8.09 12.14 22.54
CA PHE A 66 7.84 11.40 21.30
C PHE A 66 8.35 9.96 21.37
N ARG A 67 9.58 9.74 21.88
CA ARG A 67 10.17 8.43 22.05
C ARG A 67 9.29 7.49 22.89
N GLN A 68 8.72 7.99 23.99
CA GLN A 68 7.78 7.21 24.80
C GLN A 68 6.48 6.93 24.01
N ALA A 69 5.94 7.94 23.33
CA ALA A 69 4.67 7.81 22.62
C ALA A 69 4.71 6.74 21.51
N VAL A 70 5.81 6.62 20.76
CA VAL A 70 5.95 5.65 19.65
C VAL A 70 6.46 4.27 20.07
N SER A 71 6.79 4.08 21.36
CA SER A 71 7.37 2.84 21.86
C SER A 71 6.34 1.70 21.98
N GLY A 72 6.85 0.46 21.87
CA GLY A 72 6.05 -0.77 22.03
C GLY A 72 5.18 -1.08 20.81
N ASN A 73 4.51 -2.25 20.84
CA ASN A 73 3.79 -2.80 19.68
C ASN A 73 2.27 -2.78 19.83
N ALA A 74 1.72 -2.33 20.96
CA ALA A 74 0.28 -2.14 21.11
C ALA A 74 -0.22 -1.05 20.14
N LYS A 75 -1.44 -1.18 19.67
CA LYS A 75 -2.09 -0.19 18.79
C LYS A 75 -2.13 1.18 19.48
N LYS A 76 -1.72 2.23 18.77
CA LYS A 76 -1.68 3.62 19.29
C LYS A 76 -1.78 4.66 18.20
N ILE A 77 -2.48 5.74 18.51
CA ILE A 77 -2.54 6.96 17.73
C ILE A 77 -1.75 8.03 18.49
N VAL A 78 -0.73 8.61 17.86
CA VAL A 78 0.14 9.63 18.48
C VAL A 78 -0.24 10.99 17.97
N VAL A 79 -0.62 11.88 18.88
CA VAL A 79 -0.98 13.29 18.64
C VAL A 79 -0.02 14.23 19.39
N PHE A 80 0.03 15.50 19.01
CA PHE A 80 1.02 16.44 19.52
C PHE A 80 0.36 17.69 20.13
N ASP A 81 0.67 17.96 21.38
CA ASP A 81 0.27 19.18 22.09
C ASP A 81 1.32 20.29 21.97
N VAL A 82 2.49 19.97 21.40
CA VAL A 82 3.62 20.87 21.22
C VAL A 82 4.13 20.83 19.78
N GLY A 83 4.73 21.94 19.34
CA GLY A 83 5.46 22.06 18.08
C GLY A 83 6.87 22.57 18.32
N GLY A 84 7.82 22.15 17.51
CA GLY A 84 9.22 22.55 17.62
C GLY A 84 10.19 21.41 17.31
N VAL A 85 11.43 21.58 17.77
CA VAL A 85 12.48 20.59 17.59
C VAL A 85 12.59 19.63 18.77
N ILE A 86 12.57 18.36 18.50
CA ILE A 86 12.96 17.30 19.44
C ILE A 86 14.42 16.97 19.16
N ALA A 87 15.31 17.46 20.03
CA ALA A 87 16.75 17.21 19.97
C ALA A 87 17.05 15.80 20.51
N LEU A 88 17.04 14.83 19.62
CA LEU A 88 17.31 13.43 19.97
C LEU A 88 18.73 13.25 20.52
N LYS A 89 18.91 12.29 21.43
CA LYS A 89 20.19 11.90 22.02
C LYS A 89 20.62 10.48 21.60
N SER A 90 19.79 9.80 20.86
CA SER A 90 20.03 8.49 20.24
C SER A 90 18.96 8.23 19.18
N ASP A 91 19.17 7.25 18.34
CA ASP A 91 18.18 6.83 17.34
C ASP A 91 16.82 6.55 18.00
N VAL A 92 15.75 6.88 17.29
CA VAL A 92 14.40 6.60 17.73
C VAL A 92 13.79 5.48 16.89
N SER A 93 13.23 4.46 17.56
CA SER A 93 12.59 3.33 16.93
C SER A 93 11.07 3.39 17.09
N ILE A 94 10.35 3.47 15.97
CA ILE A 94 8.88 3.46 15.93
C ILE A 94 8.42 2.00 16.04
N GLY A 95 7.58 1.71 17.03
CA GLY A 95 6.99 0.38 17.25
C GLY A 95 5.91 0.05 16.23
N ALA A 96 5.51 -1.24 16.19
CA ALA A 96 4.42 -1.68 15.33
C ALA A 96 3.06 -1.06 15.72
N ASN A 97 2.09 -1.16 14.79
CA ASN A 97 0.70 -0.76 15.02
C ASN A 97 0.57 0.70 15.50
N THR A 98 1.26 1.61 14.83
CA THR A 98 1.37 3.01 15.24
C THR A 98 0.87 3.93 14.13
N THR A 99 -0.01 4.86 14.47
CA THR A 99 -0.36 6.03 13.64
C THR A 99 0.21 7.28 14.28
N ILE A 100 1.03 8.04 13.53
CA ILE A 100 1.62 9.31 13.99
C ILE A 100 1.00 10.44 13.19
N MET A 101 0.19 11.25 13.87
CA MET A 101 -0.58 12.37 13.32
C MET A 101 0.20 13.69 13.52
N GLY A 102 1.30 13.86 12.79
CA GLY A 102 2.12 15.07 12.87
C GLY A 102 1.38 16.36 12.55
N GLN A 103 0.29 16.29 11.77
CA GLN A 103 -0.59 17.41 11.47
C GLN A 103 -1.33 17.98 12.68
N THR A 104 -1.40 17.25 13.80
CA THR A 104 -2.00 17.76 15.04
C THR A 104 -1.07 18.71 15.80
N ALA A 105 0.23 18.72 15.50
CA ALA A 105 1.18 19.60 16.15
C ALA A 105 0.86 21.07 15.85
N PRO A 106 0.86 21.96 16.87
CA PRO A 106 0.79 23.39 16.60
C PRO A 106 2.00 23.84 15.78
N ALA A 107 1.85 24.98 15.07
CA ALA A 107 2.98 25.57 14.36
C ALA A 107 4.21 25.71 15.28
N PRO A 108 5.40 25.41 14.81
CA PRO A 108 5.81 25.14 13.43
C PRO A 108 5.74 23.66 13.02
N GLY A 109 4.99 22.81 13.72
CA GLY A 109 5.02 21.36 13.53
C GLY A 109 6.21 20.69 14.24
N ILE A 110 6.48 19.42 13.98
CA ILE A 110 7.54 18.66 14.66
C ILE A 110 8.73 18.42 13.73
N THR A 111 9.94 18.70 14.24
CA THR A 111 11.22 18.37 13.61
C THR A 111 12.07 17.53 14.55
N LEU A 112 12.46 16.33 14.11
CA LEU A 112 13.42 15.47 14.80
C LEU A 112 14.83 15.79 14.31
N ARG A 113 15.80 15.96 15.24
CA ARG A 113 17.19 16.33 14.92
C ARG A 113 18.20 15.37 15.53
N TYR A 114 19.37 15.30 14.91
CA TYR A 114 20.65 14.74 15.36
C TYR A 114 20.80 13.24 15.27
N TYR A 115 19.74 12.47 15.28
CA TYR A 115 19.80 11.00 15.23
C TYR A 115 18.78 10.44 14.23
N THR A 116 18.96 9.20 13.92
CA THR A 116 18.18 8.47 12.92
C THR A 116 16.78 8.09 13.42
N VAL A 117 15.80 8.16 12.54
CA VAL A 117 14.47 7.60 12.76
C VAL A 117 14.39 6.24 12.07
N GLN A 118 14.00 5.19 12.79
CA GLN A 118 13.87 3.84 12.26
C GLN A 118 12.61 3.14 12.73
N PHE A 119 12.29 2.00 12.12
CA PHE A 119 11.08 1.25 12.42
C PHE A 119 11.46 -0.13 12.99
N SER A 120 11.08 -0.40 14.23
CA SER A 120 11.22 -1.73 14.82
C SER A 120 10.09 -2.68 14.42
N GLY A 121 8.91 -2.16 14.02
CA GLY A 121 7.76 -2.91 13.59
C GLY A 121 7.13 -2.42 12.30
N GLY A 122 6.21 -3.21 11.72
CA GLY A 122 5.35 -2.85 10.60
C GLY A 122 3.97 -2.35 11.06
N ASN A 123 3.06 -2.18 10.11
CA ASN A 123 1.74 -1.58 10.30
C ASN A 123 1.84 -0.18 10.92
N VAL A 124 2.49 0.74 10.18
CA VAL A 124 2.76 2.11 10.66
C VAL A 124 2.29 3.13 9.63
N ILE A 125 1.60 4.15 10.12
CA ILE A 125 1.21 5.36 9.40
C ILE A 125 1.98 6.53 10.01
N LEU A 126 2.75 7.27 9.18
CA LEU A 126 3.51 8.45 9.60
C LEU A 126 3.16 9.62 8.70
N ARG A 127 2.66 10.71 9.27
CA ARG A 127 2.18 11.88 8.52
C ARG A 127 2.74 13.19 9.06
N PHE A 128 3.05 14.13 8.16
CA PHE A 128 3.40 15.55 8.45
C PHE A 128 4.51 15.74 9.49
N LEU A 129 5.56 14.92 9.45
CA LEU A 129 6.69 14.99 10.36
C LEU A 129 7.99 15.27 9.58
N ARG A 130 8.92 15.99 10.21
CA ARG A 130 10.24 16.23 9.64
C ARG A 130 11.32 15.46 10.40
N SER A 131 12.28 14.86 9.68
CA SER A 131 13.55 14.36 10.22
C SER A 131 14.70 15.08 9.52
N ARG A 132 15.35 16.01 10.23
CA ARG A 132 16.50 16.78 9.77
C ARG A 132 17.69 16.40 10.61
N ARG A 133 18.32 15.27 10.28
CA ARG A 133 19.30 14.61 11.15
C ARG A 133 20.47 15.52 11.52
N GLY A 134 21.24 15.97 10.57
CA GLY A 134 22.49 16.68 10.79
C GLY A 134 23.65 15.79 11.26
N GLN A 135 24.87 16.33 11.24
CA GLN A 135 26.09 15.66 11.70
C GLN A 135 26.63 16.23 13.03
N GLU A 136 25.96 17.23 13.60
CA GLU A 136 26.53 18.06 14.65
C GLU A 136 26.70 17.34 16.00
N LYS A 137 25.90 16.29 16.24
CA LYS A 137 25.93 15.53 17.50
C LYS A 137 26.40 14.09 17.33
N ASP A 138 26.29 13.55 16.15
CA ASP A 138 26.64 12.16 15.87
C ASP A 138 27.13 12.04 14.43
N VAL A 139 28.42 11.78 14.29
CA VAL A 139 29.06 11.41 13.02
C VAL A 139 29.15 9.90 12.99
N ASN A 140 28.07 9.27 12.55
CA ASN A 140 27.99 7.81 12.46
C ASN A 140 27.94 7.39 11.00
N ASP A 141 28.77 6.44 10.68
CA ASP A 141 28.79 5.77 9.39
C ASP A 141 27.50 5.00 9.13
N GLY A 142 26.90 5.18 7.97
CA GLY A 142 25.59 4.58 7.64
C GLY A 142 24.41 5.26 8.32
N ALA A 143 24.55 6.51 8.75
CA ALA A 143 23.51 7.26 9.44
C ALA A 143 22.54 7.93 8.47
N ASP A 144 21.45 7.25 8.16
CA ASP A 144 20.31 7.76 7.40
C ASP A 144 19.48 8.75 8.25
N ALA A 145 18.78 9.67 7.63
CA ALA A 145 17.82 10.50 8.35
C ALA A 145 16.59 9.69 8.77
N ILE A 146 16.15 8.78 7.89
CA ILE A 146 15.08 7.80 8.18
C ILE A 146 15.29 6.53 7.36
N TRP A 147 15.04 5.37 7.96
CA TRP A 147 15.07 4.12 7.22
C TRP A 147 14.13 3.05 7.77
N THR A 148 13.70 2.14 6.87
CA THR A 148 13.03 0.89 7.22
C THR A 148 13.30 -0.19 6.18
N ARG A 149 13.44 -1.43 6.65
CA ARG A 149 13.62 -2.59 5.79
C ARG A 149 12.99 -3.84 6.40
N GLN A 150 12.53 -4.77 5.55
CA GLN A 150 11.92 -6.03 5.97
C GLN A 150 10.67 -5.86 6.86
N LYS A 151 9.89 -4.80 6.61
CA LYS A 151 8.63 -4.57 7.32
C LYS A 151 7.44 -4.75 6.37
N ASN A 152 6.28 -5.03 6.95
CA ASN A 152 5.03 -5.14 6.23
C ASN A 152 4.06 -4.04 6.69
N GLY A 153 3.48 -3.35 5.71
CA GLY A 153 2.47 -2.34 5.94
C GLY A 153 3.04 -1.05 6.54
N ILE A 154 3.56 -0.16 5.69
CA ILE A 154 4.02 1.18 6.11
C ILE A 154 3.59 2.20 5.06
N ILE A 155 3.03 3.30 5.52
CA ILE A 155 2.78 4.48 4.69
C ILE A 155 3.34 5.73 5.37
N LEU A 156 4.18 6.48 4.60
CA LEU A 156 4.69 7.78 4.98
C LEU A 156 4.07 8.82 4.04
N ASP A 157 3.46 9.84 4.62
CA ASP A 157 2.66 10.83 3.90
C ASP A 157 3.04 12.26 4.32
N HIS A 158 3.34 13.14 3.37
CA HIS A 158 3.67 14.55 3.61
C HIS A 158 4.76 14.75 4.67
N CYS A 159 5.85 13.97 4.60
CA CYS A 159 7.00 14.09 5.50
C CYS A 159 8.19 14.73 4.80
N SER A 160 9.11 15.32 5.57
CA SER A 160 10.34 15.91 5.03
C SER A 160 11.57 15.31 5.70
N PHE A 161 12.54 14.88 4.89
CA PHE A 161 13.77 14.23 5.36
C PHE A 161 15.00 14.93 4.76
N SER A 162 16.04 15.17 5.57
CA SER A 162 17.27 15.84 5.12
C SER A 162 18.45 15.66 6.06
N TRP A 163 19.63 16.06 5.57
CA TRP A 163 20.87 16.22 6.31
C TRP A 163 21.42 14.92 6.90
N SER A 164 21.30 13.84 6.14
CA SER A 164 21.91 12.55 6.49
C SER A 164 23.42 12.56 6.23
N ILE A 165 24.12 11.63 6.85
CA ILE A 165 25.54 11.35 6.60
C ILE A 165 25.70 10.30 5.51
N ASP A 166 24.82 9.30 5.46
CA ASP A 166 24.68 8.32 4.37
C ASP A 166 23.43 8.68 3.53
N GLU A 167 22.39 7.87 3.47
CA GLU A 167 21.17 8.17 2.75
C GLU A 167 20.21 9.09 3.52
N VAL A 168 19.52 9.99 2.82
CA VAL A 168 18.41 10.72 3.44
C VAL A 168 17.29 9.75 3.82
N SER A 169 17.00 8.78 2.94
CA SER A 169 15.87 7.86 3.14
C SER A 169 16.12 6.51 2.49
N SER A 170 16.16 5.44 3.30
CA SER A 170 16.35 4.09 2.79
C SER A 170 15.14 3.21 3.10
N PHE A 171 14.37 2.84 2.05
CA PHE A 171 13.16 2.06 2.15
C PHE A 171 13.24 0.89 1.17
N TYR A 172 13.64 -0.29 1.63
CA TYR A 172 13.79 -1.43 0.76
C TYR A 172 13.44 -2.76 1.42
N ASP A 173 13.10 -3.74 0.59
CA ASP A 173 12.64 -5.06 1.02
C ASP A 173 11.42 -5.03 1.95
N ASN A 174 10.66 -3.95 1.90
CA ASN A 174 9.38 -3.86 2.58
C ASN A 174 8.28 -4.48 1.70
N ASN A 175 7.15 -4.78 2.31
CA ASN A 175 5.95 -5.23 1.63
C ASN A 175 4.78 -4.30 2.00
N ASN A 176 3.87 -4.02 1.06
CA ASN A 176 2.79 -3.07 1.27
C ASN A 176 3.29 -1.71 1.79
N PHE A 177 4.21 -1.12 1.03
CA PHE A 177 4.89 0.13 1.38
C PHE A 177 4.44 1.28 0.47
N THR A 178 4.23 2.47 1.05
CA THR A 178 4.04 3.70 0.29
C THR A 178 4.84 4.85 0.91
N LEU A 179 5.54 5.60 0.06
CA LEU A 179 6.09 6.93 0.34
C LEU A 179 5.42 7.92 -0.60
N GLN A 180 4.54 8.78 -0.08
CA GLN A 180 3.78 9.72 -0.88
C GLN A 180 3.94 11.16 -0.40
N TRP A 181 4.01 12.10 -1.33
CA TRP A 181 4.05 13.53 -1.07
C TRP A 181 5.14 13.95 -0.08
N CYS A 182 6.29 13.28 -0.09
CA CYS A 182 7.40 13.56 0.81
C CYS A 182 8.49 14.39 0.12
N THR A 183 9.29 15.10 0.92
CA THR A 183 10.47 15.82 0.47
C THR A 183 11.73 15.13 0.99
N ILE A 184 12.67 14.86 0.10
CA ILE A 184 13.97 14.23 0.36
C ILE A 184 15.04 15.16 -0.19
N GLY A 185 15.80 15.80 0.70
CA GLY A 185 16.73 16.85 0.25
C GLY A 185 18.03 16.95 1.05
N GLU A 186 19.05 17.49 0.39
CA GLU A 186 20.33 17.86 1.00
C GLU A 186 20.97 16.78 1.88
N SER A 187 21.28 15.64 1.32
CA SER A 187 22.23 14.74 2.00
C SER A 187 23.58 15.41 2.09
N LEU A 188 24.26 15.32 3.25
CA LEU A 188 25.55 15.94 3.52
C LEU A 188 26.67 15.18 2.80
N ASN A 189 27.33 15.86 1.86
CA ASN A 189 28.25 15.16 0.96
C ASN A 189 29.63 14.86 1.56
N ASN A 190 30.08 15.63 2.55
CA ASN A 190 31.39 15.45 3.17
C ASN A 190 31.32 15.57 4.72
N ALA A 191 30.43 14.81 5.31
CA ALA A 191 30.08 14.92 6.75
C ALA A 191 30.81 13.89 7.64
N GLY A 192 31.90 13.27 7.16
CA GLY A 192 32.72 12.36 7.96
C GLY A 192 32.41 10.88 7.80
N HIS A 193 31.69 10.49 6.75
CA HIS A 193 31.51 9.07 6.42
C HIS A 193 32.87 8.39 6.15
N GLU A 194 33.10 7.16 6.64
CA GLU A 194 34.40 6.44 6.51
C GLU A 194 34.84 6.23 5.06
N LYS A 195 33.88 6.07 4.13
CA LYS A 195 34.14 5.93 2.68
C LYS A 195 34.43 7.25 1.99
N GLY A 196 34.54 8.35 2.73
CA GLY A 196 34.75 9.70 2.18
C GLY A 196 33.46 10.38 1.76
N ALA A 197 33.51 11.18 0.67
CA ALA A 197 32.34 11.92 0.22
C ALA A 197 31.15 11.01 -0.11
N HIS A 198 30.02 11.30 0.52
CA HIS A 198 28.77 10.52 0.40
C HIS A 198 27.62 11.44 0.02
N GLY A 199 26.57 11.68 0.42
CA GLY A 199 25.54 12.65 -0.03
C GLY A 199 24.49 11.97 -0.89
N TYR A 200 23.82 10.95 -0.34
CA TYR A 200 22.93 10.09 -1.06
C TYR A 200 21.45 10.35 -0.70
N GLY A 201 20.57 10.30 -1.71
CA GLY A 201 19.14 10.47 -1.53
C GLY A 201 18.49 9.27 -0.86
N GLY A 202 18.63 8.08 -1.45
CA GLY A 202 18.07 6.89 -0.82
C GLY A 202 18.14 5.62 -1.66
N ILE A 203 18.04 4.48 -0.98
CA ILE A 203 17.80 3.17 -1.60
C ILE A 203 16.32 2.86 -1.46
N TRP A 204 15.62 2.73 -2.60
CA TRP A 204 14.18 2.49 -2.65
C TRP A 204 13.87 1.18 -3.34
N GLY A 205 13.02 0.37 -2.73
CA GLY A 205 12.62 -0.91 -3.26
C GLY A 205 11.59 -1.59 -2.39
N GLY A 206 11.20 -2.80 -2.76
CA GLY A 206 10.25 -3.60 -2.01
C GLY A 206 9.48 -4.58 -2.88
N LYS A 207 8.82 -5.51 -2.24
CA LYS A 207 8.00 -6.53 -2.91
C LYS A 207 6.75 -5.92 -3.54
N LEU A 208 6.09 -5.05 -2.79
CA LEU A 208 4.99 -4.19 -3.19
C LEU A 208 5.27 -2.80 -2.60
N ALA A 209 5.87 -1.90 -3.39
CA ALA A 209 6.30 -0.60 -2.93
C ALA A 209 5.92 0.50 -3.93
N SER A 210 5.27 1.54 -3.45
CA SER A 210 4.89 2.73 -4.21
C SER A 210 5.63 3.96 -3.67
N PHE A 211 6.22 4.71 -4.58
CA PHE A 211 6.91 5.97 -4.31
C PHE A 211 6.34 7.00 -5.27
N HIS A 212 5.45 7.88 -4.79
CA HIS A 212 4.80 8.82 -5.69
C HIS A 212 4.67 10.24 -5.14
N HIS A 213 4.67 11.19 -6.04
CA HIS A 213 4.57 12.62 -5.74
C HIS A 213 5.62 13.13 -4.74
N ASN A 214 6.82 12.57 -4.77
CA ASN A 214 7.91 13.00 -3.88
C ASN A 214 8.82 14.00 -4.58
N LEU A 215 9.35 14.97 -3.82
CA LEU A 215 10.43 15.84 -4.24
C LEU A 215 11.76 15.25 -3.77
N ILE A 216 12.66 14.96 -4.69
CA ILE A 216 14.05 14.58 -4.41
C ILE A 216 14.93 15.70 -4.94
N CYS A 217 15.68 16.37 -4.07
CA CYS A 217 16.48 17.52 -4.49
C CYS A 217 17.84 17.60 -3.78
N HIS A 218 18.80 18.17 -4.46
CA HIS A 218 20.11 18.53 -3.91
C HIS A 218 20.89 17.37 -3.29
N VAL A 219 20.75 16.17 -3.86
CA VAL A 219 21.52 15.00 -3.44
C VAL A 219 22.58 14.66 -4.48
N ASN A 220 23.74 14.18 -4.02
CA ASN A 220 24.85 13.92 -4.92
C ASN A 220 24.67 12.63 -5.73
N ASN A 221 23.96 11.65 -5.16
CA ASN A 221 23.74 10.34 -5.77
C ASN A 221 22.47 9.68 -5.20
N ARG A 222 22.03 8.55 -5.75
CA ARG A 222 20.86 7.77 -5.30
C ARG A 222 19.56 8.58 -5.23
N SER A 223 19.11 9.08 -6.39
CA SER A 223 17.90 9.93 -6.48
C SER A 223 16.70 9.30 -7.25
N PRO A 224 16.19 8.10 -6.87
CA PRO A 224 16.75 7.15 -5.93
C PRO A 224 17.69 6.12 -6.58
N ARG A 225 18.35 5.28 -5.76
CA ARG A 225 18.82 3.99 -6.19
C ARG A 225 17.71 2.97 -6.02
N PHE A 226 17.25 2.34 -7.09
CA PHE A 226 16.36 1.18 -6.99
C PHE A 226 17.13 0.01 -6.41
N ASN A 227 16.58 -0.64 -5.38
CA ASN A 227 17.27 -1.71 -4.67
C ASN A 227 17.53 -2.91 -5.57
N GLY A 228 16.52 -3.31 -6.34
CA GLY A 228 16.54 -4.58 -7.03
C GLY A 228 16.60 -5.76 -6.05
N ALA A 229 16.72 -6.95 -6.57
CA ALA A 229 16.80 -8.14 -5.74
C ALA A 229 18.24 -8.46 -5.34
N ARG A 230 18.82 -7.63 -4.50
CA ARG A 230 20.22 -7.74 -4.09
C ARG A 230 20.50 -8.83 -3.07
N TYR A 231 19.49 -9.22 -2.29
CA TYR A 231 19.65 -10.09 -1.14
C TYR A 231 18.82 -11.35 -1.28
N ASN A 232 19.41 -12.48 -0.97
CA ASN A 232 18.67 -13.74 -0.88
C ASN A 232 18.07 -13.87 0.53
N TRP A 233 16.89 -13.28 0.74
CA TRP A 233 16.23 -13.31 2.03
C TRP A 233 15.16 -14.37 2.15
N THR A 234 15.26 -15.18 3.16
CA THR A 234 14.28 -16.24 3.45
C THR A 234 12.86 -15.71 3.69
N GLY A 235 12.73 -14.47 4.14
CA GLY A 235 11.43 -13.79 4.35
C GLY A 235 10.60 -13.60 3.08
N TYR A 236 11.16 -13.80 1.90
CA TYR A 236 10.41 -13.71 0.65
C TYR A 236 9.51 -14.92 0.38
N THR A 237 9.88 -16.12 0.79
CA THR A 237 9.18 -17.37 0.45
C THR A 237 7.73 -17.41 0.92
N GLY A 238 7.39 -16.73 2.02
CA GLY A 238 6.02 -16.59 2.52
C GLY A 238 5.25 -15.40 1.93
N ASN A 239 5.81 -14.69 0.96
CA ASN A 239 5.16 -13.53 0.38
C ASN A 239 4.05 -13.95 -0.59
N GLN A 240 2.87 -13.32 -0.48
CA GLN A 240 1.73 -13.63 -1.34
C GLN A 240 2.01 -13.39 -2.82
N LEU A 241 2.75 -12.33 -3.16
CA LEU A 241 3.11 -12.02 -4.53
C LEU A 241 4.03 -13.11 -5.11
N TYR A 242 4.99 -13.58 -4.32
CA TYR A 242 5.84 -14.71 -4.69
C TYR A 242 5.01 -15.95 -5.01
N SER A 243 4.09 -16.33 -4.16
CA SER A 243 3.20 -17.49 -4.34
C SER A 243 2.23 -17.30 -5.50
N GLN A 244 1.66 -16.11 -5.65
CA GLN A 244 0.68 -15.79 -6.70
C GLN A 244 1.27 -15.92 -8.11
N TYR A 245 2.51 -15.46 -8.30
CA TYR A 245 3.18 -15.52 -9.60
C TYR A 245 4.10 -16.74 -9.74
N GLN A 246 4.13 -17.61 -8.74
CA GLN A 246 4.95 -18.83 -8.74
C GLN A 246 6.44 -18.56 -9.02
N TRP A 247 6.95 -17.44 -8.58
CA TRP A 247 8.35 -17.09 -8.74
C TRP A 247 9.25 -18.05 -7.97
N GLN A 248 10.35 -18.46 -8.59
CA GLN A 248 11.21 -19.49 -8.02
C GLN A 248 12.06 -19.03 -6.85
N ASN A 249 12.30 -17.71 -6.74
CA ASN A 249 13.07 -17.14 -5.66
C ASN A 249 12.67 -15.69 -5.37
N ALA A 250 13.26 -15.12 -4.34
CA ALA A 250 12.99 -13.79 -3.84
C ALA A 250 13.27 -12.66 -4.84
N VAL A 251 14.17 -12.89 -5.79
CA VAL A 251 14.59 -11.89 -6.80
C VAL A 251 13.42 -11.35 -7.59
N GLN A 252 12.52 -12.25 -7.98
CA GLN A 252 11.38 -11.90 -8.83
C GLN A 252 10.25 -11.21 -8.06
N ALA A 253 10.31 -11.21 -6.74
CA ALA A 253 9.30 -10.56 -5.90
C ALA A 253 9.48 -9.05 -5.75
N GLU A 254 10.61 -8.48 -6.21
CA GLU A 254 10.83 -7.03 -6.18
C GLU A 254 9.87 -6.35 -7.17
N ASN A 255 9.07 -5.38 -6.66
CA ASN A 255 8.08 -4.67 -7.45
C ASN A 255 7.92 -3.24 -6.95
N VAL A 256 8.32 -2.28 -7.78
CA VAL A 256 8.42 -0.86 -7.44
C VAL A 256 7.62 -0.02 -8.42
N ASP A 257 6.73 0.84 -7.90
CA ASP A 257 6.08 1.90 -8.67
C ASP A 257 6.70 3.25 -8.28
N PHE A 258 7.45 3.87 -9.21
CA PHE A 258 8.04 5.20 -9.09
C PHE A 258 7.29 6.15 -10.01
N ARG A 259 6.40 6.98 -9.41
CA ARG A 259 5.39 7.73 -10.16
C ARG A 259 5.29 9.18 -9.73
N ASN A 260 5.18 10.09 -10.70
CA ASN A 260 4.95 11.52 -10.46
C ASN A 260 5.93 12.17 -9.46
N CYS A 261 7.12 11.61 -9.30
CA CYS A 261 8.17 12.19 -8.50
C CYS A 261 8.91 13.29 -9.26
N VAL A 262 9.44 14.26 -8.53
CA VAL A 262 10.28 15.33 -9.03
C VAL A 262 11.71 15.12 -8.58
N VAL A 263 12.65 15.09 -9.51
CA VAL A 263 14.09 14.95 -9.25
C VAL A 263 14.77 16.23 -9.69
N TYR A 264 15.31 17.01 -8.75
CA TYR A 264 15.88 18.33 -9.03
C TYR A 264 17.33 18.46 -8.54
N ASN A 265 18.21 18.98 -9.38
CA ASN A 265 19.61 19.27 -9.07
C ASN A 265 20.36 18.10 -8.42
N CYS A 266 20.05 16.87 -8.83
CA CYS A 266 20.69 15.66 -8.32
C CYS A 266 21.85 15.22 -9.22
N GLY A 267 22.86 14.57 -8.62
CA GLY A 267 23.92 13.90 -9.37
C GLY A 267 23.52 12.49 -9.78
N ASN A 268 24.06 12.00 -10.87
CA ASN A 268 23.91 10.64 -11.41
C ASN A 268 22.47 10.12 -11.58
N GLY A 269 21.43 10.93 -11.30
CA GLY A 269 20.03 10.56 -11.48
C GLY A 269 19.59 9.32 -10.70
N CYS A 270 18.51 8.70 -11.17
CA CYS A 270 18.10 7.37 -10.71
C CYS A 270 19.04 6.31 -11.28
N TYR A 271 19.21 5.22 -10.53
CA TYR A 271 19.94 4.05 -11.03
C TYR A 271 19.63 2.81 -10.20
N GLY A 272 20.09 1.65 -10.63
CA GLY A 272 20.00 0.43 -9.85
C GLY A 272 19.13 -0.64 -10.50
N GLY A 273 18.43 -1.38 -9.66
CA GLY A 273 17.66 -2.54 -10.06
C GLY A 273 18.51 -3.75 -10.46
N PRO A 274 19.64 -4.06 -9.77
CA PRO A 274 20.41 -5.26 -10.07
C PRO A 274 19.69 -6.52 -9.57
N GLY A 275 19.93 -7.64 -10.23
CA GLY A 275 19.48 -8.93 -9.74
C GLY A 275 18.03 -9.31 -10.05
N GLY A 276 17.31 -8.51 -10.79
CA GLY A 276 15.93 -8.80 -11.20
C GLY A 276 14.89 -7.95 -10.46
N GLY A 277 13.61 -8.24 -10.71
CA GLY A 277 12.48 -7.45 -10.24
C GLY A 277 11.84 -6.60 -11.35
N GLN A 278 10.92 -5.74 -10.98
CA GLN A 278 10.17 -4.89 -11.91
C GLN A 278 10.06 -3.47 -11.36
N VAL A 279 10.20 -2.48 -12.23
CA VAL A 279 10.13 -1.06 -11.88
C VAL A 279 9.26 -0.31 -12.88
N ASN A 280 8.20 0.34 -12.39
CA ASN A 280 7.46 1.32 -13.18
C ASN A 280 8.05 2.71 -12.96
N MET A 281 8.26 3.46 -14.03
CA MET A 281 8.65 4.86 -14.00
C MET A 281 7.62 5.65 -14.80
N VAL A 282 6.68 6.31 -14.13
CA VAL A 282 5.50 6.91 -14.77
C VAL A 282 5.33 8.37 -14.37
N GLY A 283 5.25 9.26 -15.36
CA GLY A 283 4.92 10.66 -15.15
C GLY A 283 5.89 11.43 -14.26
N ASN A 284 7.15 11.01 -14.14
CA ASN A 284 8.16 11.68 -13.34
C ASN A 284 8.74 12.90 -14.06
N TYR A 285 9.11 13.92 -13.30
CA TYR A 285 9.75 15.13 -13.81
C TYR A 285 11.19 15.25 -13.31
N TYR A 286 12.13 15.30 -14.22
CA TYR A 286 13.56 15.47 -13.93
C TYR A 286 13.98 16.86 -14.36
N LYS A 287 14.53 17.64 -13.43
CA LYS A 287 14.97 19.01 -13.69
C LYS A 287 16.45 19.19 -13.39
N SER A 288 17.18 19.67 -14.39
CA SER A 288 18.56 20.10 -14.24
C SER A 288 18.67 21.28 -13.27
N GLY A 289 19.82 21.41 -12.63
CA GLY A 289 20.09 22.47 -11.68
C GLY A 289 21.55 22.95 -11.74
N PRO A 290 21.94 23.90 -10.86
CA PRO A 290 23.26 24.52 -10.93
C PRO A 290 24.45 23.57 -10.74
N ALA A 291 24.23 22.40 -10.15
CA ALA A 291 25.29 21.41 -9.92
C ALA A 291 25.39 20.31 -10.97
N GLY A 292 24.54 20.34 -12.00
CA GLY A 292 24.61 19.36 -13.08
C GLY A 292 23.34 19.27 -13.91
N ASN A 293 23.49 18.73 -15.11
CA ASN A 293 22.40 18.49 -16.04
C ASN A 293 21.91 17.05 -15.93
N THR A 294 20.62 16.86 -15.86
CA THR A 294 20.00 15.55 -15.94
C THR A 294 19.68 15.24 -17.40
N THR A 295 20.20 14.14 -17.92
CA THR A 295 20.02 13.73 -19.32
C THR A 295 19.40 12.34 -19.44
N GLN A 296 19.21 11.65 -18.32
CA GLN A 296 18.80 10.26 -18.27
C GLN A 296 17.69 10.05 -17.21
N LEU A 297 16.77 9.15 -17.52
CA LEU A 297 15.75 8.71 -16.55
C LEU A 297 16.36 7.83 -15.47
N THR A 298 17.13 6.83 -15.87
CA THR A 298 17.82 5.92 -14.95
C THR A 298 19.01 5.24 -15.65
N THR A 299 19.93 4.74 -14.85
CA THR A 299 20.95 3.78 -15.27
C THR A 299 20.58 2.39 -14.79
N VAL A 300 20.28 1.48 -15.70
CA VAL A 300 20.00 0.09 -15.41
C VAL A 300 21.26 -0.60 -14.92
N SER A 301 21.23 -1.17 -13.74
CA SER A 301 22.38 -1.84 -13.14
C SER A 301 22.22 -3.36 -13.19
N THR A 302 23.33 -4.05 -13.39
CA THR A 302 23.40 -5.51 -13.30
C THR A 302 23.89 -5.94 -11.93
N ALA A 303 23.50 -7.14 -11.51
CA ALA A 303 24.17 -7.81 -10.40
C ALA A 303 25.58 -8.19 -10.84
N ASN A 304 26.59 -7.48 -10.35
CA ASN A 304 27.94 -7.50 -10.88
C ASN A 304 28.98 -8.25 -10.02
N SER A 305 28.57 -8.82 -8.88
CA SER A 305 29.47 -9.55 -8.02
C SER A 305 29.28 -11.05 -8.11
N THR A 306 30.35 -11.77 -8.41
CA THR A 306 30.43 -13.23 -8.34
C THR A 306 30.88 -13.75 -6.99
N THR A 307 31.30 -12.87 -6.09
CA THR A 307 31.89 -13.22 -4.78
C THR A 307 31.09 -12.67 -3.60
N SER A 308 30.32 -11.60 -3.78
CA SER A 308 29.46 -11.07 -2.74
C SER A 308 28.30 -12.02 -2.43
N SER A 309 28.05 -12.27 -1.15
CA SER A 309 26.89 -13.03 -0.70
C SER A 309 25.56 -12.39 -1.13
N ASP A 310 25.58 -11.10 -1.40
CA ASP A 310 24.36 -10.33 -1.67
C ASP A 310 23.79 -10.57 -3.06
N ASN A 311 24.62 -10.83 -4.07
CA ASN A 311 24.14 -10.88 -5.45
C ASN A 311 24.84 -11.90 -6.36
N LYS A 312 25.72 -12.76 -5.84
CA LYS A 312 26.44 -13.74 -6.69
C LYS A 312 25.53 -14.70 -7.46
N GLU A 313 24.38 -15.03 -6.89
CA GLU A 313 23.40 -15.94 -7.51
C GLU A 313 22.62 -15.26 -8.65
N TYR A 314 22.63 -13.93 -8.70
CA TYR A 314 21.88 -13.10 -9.65
C TYR A 314 22.80 -12.42 -10.67
N TRP A 315 24.06 -12.82 -10.72
CA TRP A 315 25.08 -12.20 -11.54
C TRP A 315 24.64 -11.99 -12.99
N GLY A 316 24.75 -10.76 -13.44
CA GLY A 316 24.35 -10.35 -14.78
C GLY A 316 22.86 -10.08 -15.00
N MET A 317 22.03 -10.27 -13.97
CA MET A 317 20.61 -9.95 -14.03
C MET A 317 20.34 -8.48 -13.74
N THR A 318 19.31 -7.92 -14.40
CA THR A 318 18.77 -6.58 -14.15
C THR A 318 17.29 -6.67 -13.78
N SER A 319 16.74 -5.60 -13.20
CA SER A 319 15.30 -5.39 -13.19
C SER A 319 14.76 -5.11 -14.58
N ARG A 320 13.46 -5.32 -14.76
CA ARG A 320 12.70 -4.97 -15.95
C ARG A 320 11.96 -3.66 -15.70
N TYR A 321 11.75 -2.86 -16.74
CA TYR A 321 11.21 -1.50 -16.59
C TYR A 321 10.00 -1.28 -17.48
N TYR A 322 9.01 -0.56 -16.93
CA TYR A 322 7.93 0.07 -17.67
C TYR A 322 8.11 1.59 -17.62
N LEU A 323 8.02 2.26 -18.76
CA LEU A 323 8.20 3.72 -18.86
C LEU A 323 6.99 4.35 -19.53
N ASP A 324 6.41 5.37 -18.89
CA ASP A 324 5.31 6.14 -19.48
C ASP A 324 5.32 7.59 -19.01
N GLY A 325 5.13 8.54 -19.93
CA GLY A 325 4.86 9.95 -19.65
C GLY A 325 5.93 10.72 -18.87
N ASN A 326 7.19 10.24 -18.79
CA ASN A 326 8.25 10.93 -18.08
C ASN A 326 8.77 12.15 -18.85
N GLN A 327 9.28 13.14 -18.11
CA GLN A 327 9.85 14.38 -18.65
C GLN A 327 11.24 14.67 -18.08
N ILE A 328 12.16 15.13 -18.93
CA ILE A 328 13.46 15.67 -18.53
C ILE A 328 13.55 17.09 -19.05
N ASP A 329 13.62 18.10 -18.17
CA ASP A 329 13.59 19.52 -18.52
C ASP A 329 12.50 19.82 -19.59
N ASN A 330 12.87 20.26 -20.77
CA ASN A 330 11.93 20.57 -21.87
C ASN A 330 11.56 19.35 -22.74
N ASN A 331 12.14 18.16 -22.47
CA ASN A 331 11.81 16.94 -23.20
C ASN A 331 10.64 16.22 -22.53
N ALA A 332 9.42 16.52 -22.95
CA ALA A 332 8.20 15.92 -22.44
C ALA A 332 7.96 14.46 -22.84
N ASN A 333 8.82 13.89 -23.70
CA ASN A 333 8.72 12.51 -24.18
C ASN A 333 9.97 11.69 -23.81
N ALA A 334 10.50 11.91 -22.62
CA ALA A 334 11.63 11.14 -22.13
C ALA A 334 11.22 9.67 -21.92
N GLY A 335 11.95 8.78 -22.55
CA GLY A 335 11.62 7.36 -22.58
C GLY A 335 12.85 6.47 -22.76
N TRP A 336 12.74 5.41 -23.54
CA TRP A 336 13.80 4.42 -23.73
C TRP A 336 15.10 5.01 -24.32
N GLY A 337 15.05 6.12 -25.06
CA GLY A 337 16.23 6.83 -25.53
C GLY A 337 17.03 7.53 -24.42
N GLN A 338 16.46 7.72 -23.24
CA GLN A 338 17.08 8.32 -22.06
C GLN A 338 17.39 7.28 -20.96
N MET A 339 17.33 5.99 -21.29
CA MET A 339 17.83 4.93 -20.42
C MET A 339 19.32 4.73 -20.64
N ASN A 340 20.07 4.62 -19.56
CA ASN A 340 21.49 4.25 -19.60
C ASN A 340 21.68 2.84 -19.02
N TYR A 341 22.84 2.26 -19.26
CA TYR A 341 23.21 0.93 -18.78
C TYR A 341 24.59 1.00 -18.18
N ASP A 342 24.82 0.40 -17.02
CA ASP A 342 26.11 0.44 -16.38
C ASP A 342 27.18 -0.33 -17.19
N SER A 343 28.46 -0.01 -16.95
CA SER A 343 29.59 -0.61 -17.67
C SER A 343 29.79 -2.11 -17.36
N ASP A 344 29.21 -2.59 -16.28
CA ASP A 344 29.31 -3.99 -15.84
C ASP A 344 28.23 -4.86 -16.46
N ALA A 345 27.41 -4.30 -17.34
CA ALA A 345 26.31 -4.98 -18.02
C ALA A 345 26.77 -6.02 -19.07
N THR A 346 27.76 -6.85 -18.72
CA THR A 346 28.35 -7.86 -19.63
C THR A 346 27.36 -8.92 -20.10
N ASN A 347 26.25 -9.10 -19.40
CA ASN A 347 25.20 -10.04 -19.75
C ASN A 347 23.94 -9.37 -20.31
N ILE A 348 23.99 -8.09 -20.64
CA ILE A 348 22.94 -7.43 -21.43
C ILE A 348 23.28 -7.59 -22.92
N ILE A 349 22.36 -8.15 -23.68
CA ILE A 349 22.49 -8.31 -25.13
C ILE A 349 21.48 -7.41 -25.85
N THR A 350 21.79 -7.06 -27.08
CA THR A 350 20.88 -6.31 -27.96
C THR A 350 20.46 -7.18 -29.12
N VAL A 351 19.14 -7.29 -29.34
CA VAL A 351 18.56 -8.01 -30.46
C VAL A 351 17.51 -7.12 -31.12
N SER A 352 17.68 -6.82 -32.40
CA SER A 352 16.77 -5.93 -33.17
C SER A 352 16.50 -4.59 -32.49
N GLY A 353 17.51 -4.01 -31.80
CA GLY A 353 17.38 -2.74 -31.09
C GLY A 353 16.86 -2.83 -29.66
N GLU A 354 16.29 -3.95 -29.24
CA GLU A 354 15.82 -4.17 -27.88
C GLU A 354 16.92 -4.74 -26.98
N ARG A 355 16.87 -4.39 -25.71
CA ARG A 355 17.80 -4.84 -24.66
C ARG A 355 17.21 -6.03 -23.89
N TYR A 356 18.05 -7.04 -23.65
CA TYR A 356 17.69 -8.25 -22.93
C TYR A 356 18.68 -8.50 -21.80
N SER A 357 18.15 -8.83 -20.63
CA SER A 357 18.90 -9.22 -19.44
C SER A 357 19.08 -10.75 -19.40
N PHE A 358 20.23 -11.20 -18.95
CA PHE A 358 20.40 -12.61 -18.57
C PHE A 358 19.37 -12.99 -17.50
N ASP A 359 18.70 -14.11 -17.67
CA ASP A 359 17.62 -14.53 -16.80
C ASP A 359 18.09 -15.47 -15.67
N GLY A 360 19.04 -16.35 -15.93
CA GLY A 360 19.46 -17.36 -14.95
C GLY A 360 18.34 -18.29 -14.48
N ASN A 361 17.23 -18.38 -15.23
CA ASN A 361 16.01 -19.14 -14.89
C ASN A 361 15.23 -18.61 -13.68
N HIS A 362 15.31 -17.33 -13.37
CA HIS A 362 14.65 -16.72 -12.22
C HIS A 362 13.30 -16.06 -12.55
N TYR A 363 12.99 -15.82 -13.82
CA TYR A 363 11.70 -15.28 -14.27
C TYR A 363 10.69 -16.38 -14.70
N ASN A 364 10.98 -17.63 -14.46
CA ASN A 364 10.08 -18.73 -14.83
C ASN A 364 8.74 -18.64 -14.08
N GLY A 365 7.65 -18.79 -14.82
CA GLY A 365 6.30 -18.83 -14.26
C GLY A 365 5.57 -17.48 -14.26
N ASP A 366 6.21 -16.39 -14.67
CA ASP A 366 5.55 -15.07 -14.80
C ASP A 366 5.01 -14.79 -16.22
N GLY A 367 4.99 -15.80 -17.10
CA GLY A 367 4.52 -15.68 -18.47
C GLY A 367 5.50 -14.96 -19.42
N VAL A 368 6.73 -14.75 -19.01
CA VAL A 368 7.73 -14.01 -19.78
C VAL A 368 8.26 -14.84 -20.94
N SER A 369 8.35 -14.21 -22.11
CA SER A 369 9.00 -14.81 -23.27
C SER A 369 10.52 -14.66 -23.21
N TYR A 370 11.24 -15.74 -23.48
CA TYR A 370 12.69 -15.81 -23.49
C TYR A 370 13.24 -15.86 -24.91
N ILE A 371 14.45 -15.34 -25.06
CA ILE A 371 15.30 -15.64 -26.21
C ILE A 371 16.55 -16.38 -25.74
N THR A 372 16.92 -17.47 -26.43
CA THR A 372 18.13 -18.23 -26.10
C THR A 372 19.28 -17.82 -27.00
N ARG A 373 20.44 -17.50 -26.43
CA ARG A 373 21.69 -17.18 -27.12
C ARG A 373 22.85 -17.89 -26.42
N ASN A 374 23.62 -18.64 -27.20
CA ASN A 374 24.79 -19.37 -26.69
C ASN A 374 24.47 -20.26 -25.44
N GLY A 375 23.30 -20.90 -25.44
CA GLY A 375 22.86 -21.77 -24.33
C GLY A 375 22.43 -21.01 -23.05
N LYS A 376 22.23 -19.70 -23.13
CA LYS A 376 21.72 -18.87 -22.03
C LYS A 376 20.39 -18.25 -22.42
N ASP A 377 19.48 -18.15 -21.44
CA ASP A 377 18.20 -17.50 -21.61
C ASP A 377 18.25 -16.04 -21.18
N TYR A 378 17.54 -15.22 -21.90
CA TYR A 378 17.48 -13.77 -21.71
C TYR A 378 16.04 -13.28 -21.79
N VAL A 379 15.66 -12.33 -20.94
CA VAL A 379 14.34 -11.68 -20.94
C VAL A 379 14.49 -10.23 -21.41
N ARG A 380 13.48 -9.72 -22.09
CA ARG A 380 13.46 -8.32 -22.50
C ARG A 380 13.40 -7.40 -21.26
N ILE A 381 14.29 -6.40 -21.18
CA ILE A 381 14.33 -5.43 -20.08
C ILE A 381 13.07 -4.54 -20.08
N ARG A 382 12.54 -4.24 -21.26
CA ARG A 382 11.33 -3.48 -21.42
C ARG A 382 10.09 -4.33 -21.09
N LEU A 383 9.25 -3.78 -20.21
CA LEU A 383 7.88 -4.25 -19.99
C LEU A 383 6.94 -3.54 -20.96
N ASP A 384 6.00 -4.25 -21.57
CA ASP A 384 4.95 -3.67 -22.43
C ASP A 384 3.78 -3.12 -21.62
N GLU A 385 3.53 -3.72 -20.46
CA GLU A 385 2.51 -3.33 -19.49
C GLU A 385 3.17 -3.04 -18.15
N PRO A 386 2.57 -2.18 -17.32
CA PRO A 386 3.12 -1.89 -16.01
C PRO A 386 3.13 -3.15 -15.13
N ALA A 387 4.16 -3.29 -14.32
CA ALA A 387 4.16 -4.24 -13.22
C ALA A 387 3.00 -3.92 -12.25
N PRO A 388 2.52 -4.90 -11.46
CA PRO A 388 1.43 -4.67 -10.50
C PRO A 388 1.71 -3.46 -9.62
N VAL A 389 0.73 -2.56 -9.52
CA VAL A 389 0.80 -1.34 -8.72
C VAL A 389 -0.40 -1.23 -7.80
N GLY A 390 -0.24 -0.55 -6.68
CA GLY A 390 -1.36 -0.07 -5.89
C GLY A 390 -2.14 1.00 -6.67
N THR A 391 -3.35 1.30 -6.23
CA THR A 391 -4.15 2.39 -6.82
C THR A 391 -3.50 3.73 -6.49
N VAL A 392 -3.12 4.50 -7.52
CA VAL A 392 -2.42 5.78 -7.38
C VAL A 392 -3.00 6.80 -8.35
N THR A 393 -3.35 7.98 -7.83
CA THR A 393 -3.65 9.17 -8.62
C THR A 393 -2.45 9.51 -9.50
N THR A 394 -2.68 9.75 -10.80
CA THR A 394 -1.59 9.95 -11.75
C THR A 394 -1.77 11.27 -12.50
N HIS A 395 -0.75 12.11 -12.46
CA HIS A 395 -0.67 13.37 -13.19
C HIS A 395 0.22 13.24 -14.43
N ARG A 396 0.08 14.18 -15.36
CA ARG A 396 1.14 14.45 -16.36
C ARG A 396 2.37 14.97 -15.63
N ALA A 397 3.58 14.65 -16.10
CA ALA A 397 4.82 15.02 -15.43
C ALA A 397 4.92 16.54 -15.11
N ALA A 398 4.52 17.41 -16.04
CA ALA A 398 4.53 18.86 -15.81
C ALA A 398 3.51 19.30 -14.72
N THR A 399 2.34 18.67 -14.66
CA THR A 399 1.36 18.92 -13.59
C THR A 399 1.89 18.37 -12.25
N ALA A 400 2.45 17.17 -12.26
CA ALA A 400 3.10 16.58 -11.08
C ALA A 400 4.18 17.49 -10.51
N PHE A 401 5.01 18.09 -11.37
CA PHE A 401 6.03 19.06 -10.95
C PHE A 401 5.42 20.19 -10.13
N SER A 402 4.38 20.86 -10.64
CA SER A 402 3.73 21.96 -9.93
C SER A 402 3.06 21.50 -8.62
N LYS A 403 2.37 20.34 -8.63
CA LYS A 403 1.68 19.79 -7.46
C LYS A 403 2.67 19.36 -6.36
N VAL A 404 3.76 18.70 -6.73
CA VAL A 404 4.81 18.29 -5.80
C VAL A 404 5.46 19.49 -5.13
N LEU A 405 5.79 20.54 -5.87
CA LEU A 405 6.35 21.76 -5.28
C LEU A 405 5.35 22.47 -4.34
N ALA A 406 4.05 22.41 -4.65
CA ALA A 406 3.03 23.01 -3.80
C ALA A 406 2.76 22.22 -2.53
N TYR A 407 2.73 20.88 -2.58
CA TYR A 407 2.14 20.07 -1.51
C TYR A 407 3.09 19.04 -0.88
N ALA A 408 4.23 18.68 -1.46
CA ALA A 408 5.15 17.72 -0.84
C ALA A 408 5.81 18.26 0.44
N GLY A 409 6.24 17.33 1.31
CA GLY A 409 6.80 17.62 2.62
C GLY A 409 5.75 17.87 3.69
N ALA A 410 6.17 18.32 4.87
CA ALA A 410 5.26 18.71 5.97
C ALA A 410 4.53 20.02 5.64
N SER A 411 3.74 19.99 4.57
CA SER A 411 3.22 21.18 3.87
C SER A 411 2.13 21.93 4.63
N LEU A 412 1.51 21.33 5.65
CA LEU A 412 0.56 22.03 6.52
C LEU A 412 1.25 23.20 7.27
N SER A 413 2.54 23.01 7.63
CA SER A 413 3.35 24.04 8.29
C SER A 413 4.80 23.86 7.82
N ARG A 414 5.09 24.35 6.61
CA ARG A 414 6.45 24.28 6.06
C ARG A 414 7.42 25.10 6.89
N ASP A 415 8.62 24.56 7.08
CA ASP A 415 9.75 25.34 7.54
C ASP A 415 10.49 26.02 6.35
N ASN A 416 11.39 26.93 6.66
CA ASN A 416 12.17 27.67 5.67
C ASN A 416 13.08 26.76 4.80
N VAL A 417 13.38 25.55 5.25
CA VAL A 417 14.15 24.56 4.48
C VAL A 417 13.31 23.99 3.35
N ASP A 418 12.08 23.53 3.65
CA ASP A 418 11.15 23.02 2.64
C ASP A 418 10.69 24.11 1.66
N GLU A 419 10.45 25.34 2.17
CA GLU A 419 10.12 26.49 1.33
C GLU A 419 11.26 26.80 0.33
N ARG A 420 12.49 26.73 0.81
CA ARG A 420 13.68 26.93 -0.03
C ARG A 420 13.78 25.85 -1.10
N TYR A 421 13.63 24.57 -0.75
CA TYR A 421 13.69 23.46 -1.71
C TYR A 421 12.66 23.63 -2.84
N ALA A 422 11.41 23.91 -2.48
CA ALA A 422 10.36 24.14 -3.45
C ALA A 422 10.67 25.34 -4.38
N SER A 423 11.10 26.47 -3.81
CA SER A 423 11.45 27.69 -4.56
C SER A 423 12.66 27.48 -5.45
N GLU A 424 13.70 26.80 -4.99
CA GLU A 424 14.90 26.50 -5.78
C GLU A 424 14.58 25.55 -6.95
N ALA A 425 13.76 24.51 -6.70
CA ALA A 425 13.32 23.61 -7.75
C ALA A 425 12.44 24.34 -8.79
N GLU A 426 11.54 25.24 -8.37
CA GLU A 426 10.72 26.04 -9.26
C GLU A 426 11.60 26.92 -10.17
N LYS A 427 12.55 27.64 -9.58
CA LYS A 427 13.41 28.62 -10.30
C LYS A 427 14.60 28.00 -11.02
N GLY A 428 14.96 26.74 -10.73
CA GLY A 428 16.17 26.12 -11.27
C GLY A 428 17.45 26.69 -10.65
N THR A 429 17.42 27.08 -9.38
CA THR A 429 18.52 27.77 -8.66
C THR A 429 18.97 26.97 -7.43
N ALA A 430 20.03 27.42 -6.77
CA ALA A 430 20.42 26.97 -5.44
C ALA A 430 20.98 28.13 -4.65
N THR A 431 20.61 28.27 -3.38
CA THR A 431 21.03 29.37 -2.49
C THR A 431 22.40 29.09 -1.88
N TYR A 432 22.65 27.85 -1.50
CA TYR A 432 23.87 27.43 -0.81
C TYR A 432 24.73 26.51 -1.65
N LYS A 433 25.98 26.34 -1.28
CA LYS A 433 26.92 25.39 -1.91
C LYS A 433 27.74 24.68 -0.85
N GLY A 434 28.21 23.48 -1.17
CA GLY A 434 29.09 22.74 -0.32
C GLY A 434 30.41 23.48 -0.07
N SER A 435 30.83 23.59 1.19
CA SER A 435 32.05 24.29 1.61
C SER A 435 33.33 23.60 1.08
N VAL A 436 33.32 22.28 0.92
CA VAL A 436 34.43 21.49 0.41
C VAL A 436 34.30 21.21 -1.09
N THR A 437 33.11 20.78 -1.52
CA THR A 437 32.88 20.36 -2.91
C THR A 437 32.61 21.54 -3.85
N GLY A 438 32.18 22.70 -3.34
CA GLY A 438 31.83 23.88 -4.11
C GLY A 438 30.58 23.72 -5.00
N LYS A 439 29.85 22.61 -4.87
CA LYS A 439 28.66 22.33 -5.69
C LYS A 439 27.43 23.06 -5.17
N TRP A 440 26.77 23.81 -6.02
CA TRP A 440 25.57 24.56 -5.68
C TRP A 440 24.39 23.63 -5.39
N GLY A 441 23.75 23.80 -4.23
CA GLY A 441 22.64 23.00 -3.71
C GLY A 441 23.05 21.71 -3.02
N ARG A 442 24.25 21.18 -3.32
CA ARG A 442 24.74 19.93 -2.72
C ARG A 442 25.73 20.29 -1.62
N ILE A 443 25.20 20.48 -0.42
CA ILE A 443 25.96 20.89 0.76
C ILE A 443 26.81 19.78 1.32
N ASP A 444 27.88 20.11 2.03
CA ASP A 444 28.77 19.16 2.69
C ASP A 444 28.44 18.99 4.17
N LEU A 445 28.03 20.07 4.83
CA LEU A 445 27.72 20.16 6.25
C LEU A 445 26.48 21.03 6.47
N VAL A 446 25.80 20.88 7.61
CA VAL A 446 24.68 21.75 7.99
C VAL A 446 25.11 23.22 8.13
N SER A 447 26.39 23.47 8.48
CA SER A 447 26.94 24.83 8.53
C SER A 447 26.96 25.54 7.17
N ASP A 448 26.90 24.81 6.04
CA ASP A 448 26.88 25.40 4.70
C ASP A 448 25.57 26.18 4.42
N VAL A 449 24.51 25.85 5.15
CA VAL A 449 23.21 26.54 5.11
C VAL A 449 23.02 27.47 6.30
N ASN A 450 24.11 28.10 6.76
CA ASN A 450 24.21 28.98 7.95
C ASN A 450 24.03 28.27 9.29
N GLY A 451 24.01 26.94 9.32
CA GLY A 451 23.67 26.16 10.50
C GLY A 451 22.19 26.31 10.90
N TYR A 452 21.69 25.33 11.61
CA TYR A 452 20.35 25.41 12.20
C TYR A 452 20.40 24.90 13.64
N THR A 453 20.01 25.74 14.58
CA THR A 453 19.77 25.37 15.98
C THR A 453 18.30 25.06 16.19
N GLU A 454 17.94 24.52 17.35
CA GLU A 454 16.55 24.28 17.72
C GLU A 454 15.71 25.56 17.67
N ALA A 455 16.31 26.70 18.03
CA ALA A 455 15.64 27.99 18.05
C ALA A 455 15.23 28.52 16.66
N ASP A 456 15.96 28.12 15.61
CA ASP A 456 15.69 28.58 14.24
C ASP A 456 14.36 28.00 13.69
N PHE A 457 13.86 26.93 14.27
CA PHE A 457 12.59 26.32 13.89
C PHE A 457 11.39 26.85 14.70
N GLY A 458 11.61 27.59 15.77
CA GLY A 458 10.55 28.07 16.65
C GLY A 458 9.93 26.98 17.53
N THR A 459 8.95 27.38 18.34
CA THR A 459 8.20 26.48 19.23
C THR A 459 6.72 26.88 19.28
N GLY A 460 5.86 25.91 19.52
CA GLY A 460 4.42 26.11 19.74
C GLY A 460 3.91 25.18 20.84
N SER A 461 2.79 25.52 21.43
CA SER A 461 2.09 24.68 22.41
C SER A 461 0.59 24.92 22.35
N ARG A 462 -0.18 23.91 22.69
CA ARG A 462 -1.63 24.04 22.86
C ARG A 462 -1.95 24.73 24.16
N PRO A 463 -2.99 25.56 24.24
CA PRO A 463 -3.42 26.18 25.50
C PRO A 463 -3.96 25.13 26.48
N THR A 464 -3.98 25.47 27.75
CA THR A 464 -4.65 24.66 28.77
C THR A 464 -6.15 24.56 28.45
N GLY A 465 -6.74 23.35 28.53
CA GLY A 465 -8.13 23.09 28.16
C GLY A 465 -8.38 23.07 26.66
N PHE A 466 -7.37 22.81 25.86
CA PHE A 466 -7.53 22.62 24.43
C PHE A 466 -8.21 21.27 24.12
N ASP A 467 -7.89 20.23 24.87
CA ASP A 467 -8.42 18.87 24.83
C ASP A 467 -8.46 18.38 26.27
N SER A 468 -9.65 18.50 26.90
CA SER A 468 -9.82 18.37 28.36
C SER A 468 -9.83 16.93 28.84
N ASP A 469 -10.36 16.03 28.04
CA ASP A 469 -10.44 14.59 28.37
C ASP A 469 -9.31 13.76 27.75
N ARG A 470 -8.49 14.39 26.87
CA ARG A 470 -7.27 13.83 26.29
C ARG A 470 -7.51 12.65 25.33
N ASP A 471 -8.55 12.74 24.54
CA ASP A 471 -8.85 11.77 23.50
C ASP A 471 -8.21 12.11 22.13
N GLY A 472 -7.56 13.28 22.04
CA GLY A 472 -6.86 13.78 20.87
C GLY A 472 -7.70 14.70 19.99
N ILE A 473 -8.92 15.06 20.40
CA ILE A 473 -9.83 15.98 19.73
C ILE A 473 -9.96 17.25 20.57
N PRO A 474 -9.90 18.47 19.99
CA PRO A 474 -10.10 19.70 20.75
C PRO A 474 -11.54 19.87 21.23
N ASP A 475 -11.74 20.38 22.48
CA ASP A 475 -13.05 20.63 23.08
C ASP A 475 -13.99 21.45 22.16
N ALA A 476 -13.45 22.43 21.45
CA ALA A 476 -14.22 23.29 20.54
C ALA A 476 -14.72 22.49 19.32
N TRP A 477 -13.86 21.63 18.75
CA TRP A 477 -14.21 20.80 17.61
C TRP A 477 -15.20 19.70 17.99
N GLU A 478 -15.06 19.09 19.18
CA GLU A 478 -16.02 18.12 19.70
C GLU A 478 -17.40 18.73 19.85
N THR A 479 -17.47 19.90 20.47
CA THR A 479 -18.74 20.66 20.65
C THR A 479 -19.41 20.95 19.31
N ALA A 480 -18.63 21.35 18.29
CA ALA A 480 -19.14 21.64 16.95
C ALA A 480 -19.68 20.36 16.23
N ASN A 481 -19.19 19.20 16.60
CA ASN A 481 -19.54 17.90 16.00
C ASN A 481 -20.46 17.03 16.88
N GLY A 482 -20.95 17.59 18.01
CA GLY A 482 -21.87 16.89 18.91
C GLY A 482 -21.25 15.77 19.73
N LEU A 483 -19.92 15.83 19.93
CA LEU A 483 -19.17 14.96 20.85
C LEU A 483 -19.14 15.60 22.26
N ASN A 484 -18.59 14.89 23.22
CA ASN A 484 -18.57 15.32 24.62
C ASN A 484 -17.14 15.63 25.11
N PRO A 485 -16.72 16.89 25.26
CA PRO A 485 -15.36 17.30 25.67
C PRO A 485 -14.90 16.80 27.05
N ASN A 486 -15.71 16.02 27.74
CA ASN A 486 -15.38 15.44 29.04
C ASN A 486 -15.48 13.91 29.05
N SER A 487 -15.45 13.27 27.88
CA SER A 487 -15.60 11.81 27.74
C SER A 487 -14.61 11.23 26.73
N ALA A 488 -13.42 10.90 27.14
CA ALA A 488 -12.37 10.33 26.28
C ALA A 488 -12.78 9.01 25.57
N LEU A 489 -14.01 8.53 25.75
CA LEU A 489 -14.50 7.31 25.10
C LEU A 489 -14.95 7.58 23.65
N ASP A 490 -15.49 8.76 23.38
CA ASP A 490 -16.08 9.03 22.07
C ASP A 490 -15.05 9.30 20.97
N GLY A 491 -13.84 9.76 21.29
CA GLY A 491 -12.75 9.83 20.32
C GLY A 491 -12.42 8.50 19.63
N SER A 492 -12.61 7.39 20.33
CA SER A 492 -12.41 6.05 19.78
C SER A 492 -13.62 5.48 19.03
N LEU A 493 -14.80 6.09 19.15
CA LEU A 493 -15.99 5.71 18.41
C LEU A 493 -15.92 6.15 16.95
N THR A 494 -16.82 5.61 16.13
CA THR A 494 -16.93 5.93 14.69
C THR A 494 -18.23 6.69 14.38
N THR A 495 -18.76 7.45 15.34
CA THR A 495 -20.10 8.06 15.24
C THR A 495 -20.19 9.15 14.17
N LEU A 496 -19.06 9.81 13.84
CA LEU A 496 -18.98 10.80 12.77
C LEU A 496 -18.82 10.17 11.38
N ASP A 497 -18.40 8.91 11.32
CA ASP A 497 -18.23 8.19 10.07
C ASP A 497 -19.30 7.09 9.93
N PRO A 498 -20.37 7.31 9.12
CA PRO A 498 -21.43 6.34 8.91
C PRO A 498 -20.95 5.03 8.29
N MET A 499 -19.76 5.02 7.65
CA MET A 499 -19.13 3.83 7.09
C MET A 499 -18.36 3.03 8.14
N GLY A 500 -18.06 3.64 9.30
CA GLY A 500 -17.29 3.01 10.37
C GLY A 500 -15.82 2.76 10.02
N TYR A 501 -15.26 3.47 9.03
CA TYR A 501 -13.87 3.31 8.60
C TYR A 501 -12.91 4.03 9.54
N TYR A 502 -13.31 5.20 10.04
CA TYR A 502 -12.46 6.09 10.83
C TYR A 502 -13.07 6.38 12.19
N SER A 503 -12.29 6.32 13.25
CA SER A 503 -12.68 6.80 14.56
C SER A 503 -12.81 8.33 14.55
N ASN A 504 -13.55 8.89 15.53
CA ASN A 504 -13.79 10.33 15.58
C ASN A 504 -12.47 11.12 15.65
N VAL A 505 -11.46 10.63 16.39
CA VAL A 505 -10.13 11.25 16.41
C VAL A 505 -9.44 11.19 15.04
N GLU A 506 -9.64 10.12 14.27
CA GLU A 506 -9.10 10.05 12.90
C GLU A 506 -9.86 10.98 11.95
N VAL A 507 -11.17 11.15 12.10
CA VAL A 507 -11.96 12.14 11.33
C VAL A 507 -11.42 13.54 11.61
N TYR A 508 -11.23 13.90 12.89
CA TYR A 508 -10.62 15.18 13.27
C TYR A 508 -9.23 15.37 12.66
N CYS A 509 -8.32 14.42 12.85
CA CYS A 509 -6.95 14.54 12.32
C CYS A 509 -6.93 14.65 10.79
N ASN A 510 -7.82 13.97 10.08
CA ASN A 510 -7.92 14.05 8.62
C ASN A 510 -8.53 15.38 8.16
N SER A 511 -9.47 15.97 8.93
CA SER A 511 -10.06 17.26 8.60
C SER A 511 -9.02 18.40 8.52
N LEU A 512 -7.95 18.32 9.33
CA LEU A 512 -6.87 19.32 9.36
C LEU A 512 -6.09 19.43 8.02
N VAL A 513 -6.13 18.41 7.19
CA VAL A 513 -5.31 18.31 5.96
C VAL A 513 -6.13 17.97 4.72
N GLN A 514 -7.45 17.90 4.83
CA GLN A 514 -8.34 17.53 3.73
C GLN A 514 -8.12 18.39 2.49
N ASP A 515 -8.00 19.69 2.65
CA ASP A 515 -7.79 20.62 1.53
C ASP A 515 -6.47 20.38 0.80
N ILE A 516 -5.41 20.03 1.55
CA ILE A 516 -4.09 19.68 1.00
C ILE A 516 -4.22 18.41 0.14
N MET A 517 -4.88 17.36 0.67
CA MET A 517 -5.07 16.10 -0.03
C MET A 517 -5.88 16.29 -1.32
N LEU A 518 -7.00 17.01 -1.26
CA LEU A 518 -7.86 17.28 -2.41
C LEU A 518 -7.16 18.13 -3.47
N ALA A 519 -6.45 19.20 -3.05
CA ALA A 519 -5.74 20.09 -3.96
C ALA A 519 -4.52 19.40 -4.60
N GLY A 520 -3.84 18.53 -3.85
CA GLY A 520 -2.78 17.69 -4.38
C GLY A 520 -3.26 16.82 -5.54
N ASN A 521 -4.38 16.13 -5.36
CA ASN A 521 -4.93 15.19 -6.34
C ASN A 521 -5.72 15.86 -7.50
N ALA A 522 -5.95 17.17 -7.43
CA ALA A 522 -6.65 17.90 -8.50
C ALA A 522 -5.84 17.91 -9.81
N ASP A 523 -6.54 17.97 -10.96
CA ASP A 523 -5.98 18.03 -12.32
C ASP A 523 -5.23 16.74 -12.76
N ALA A 524 -5.47 15.62 -12.09
CA ALA A 524 -4.90 14.33 -12.45
C ALA A 524 -5.49 13.75 -13.75
N ILE A 525 -4.74 12.90 -14.43
CA ILE A 525 -5.22 12.10 -15.57
C ILE A 525 -6.15 11.00 -15.06
N THR A 526 -5.75 10.37 -13.97
CA THR A 526 -6.55 9.37 -13.25
C THR A 526 -6.52 9.69 -11.76
N THR A 527 -7.67 9.62 -11.11
CA THR A 527 -7.83 9.97 -9.69
C THR A 527 -8.37 8.78 -8.92
N VAL A 528 -7.86 8.58 -7.73
CA VAL A 528 -8.46 7.68 -6.75
C VAL A 528 -9.60 8.42 -6.07
N ALA A 529 -10.83 7.89 -6.23
CA ALA A 529 -12.02 8.48 -5.59
C ALA A 529 -12.09 8.04 -4.13
N ASP A 530 -11.47 8.80 -3.23
CA ASP A 530 -11.50 8.50 -1.81
C ASP A 530 -12.73 9.08 -1.12
N TYR A 531 -13.18 8.34 -0.11
CA TYR A 531 -14.24 8.78 0.79
C TYR A 531 -13.66 9.66 1.90
N TYR A 532 -14.28 10.83 2.10
CA TYR A 532 -14.00 11.73 3.20
C TYR A 532 -15.27 11.88 4.06
N PRO A 533 -15.25 11.58 5.37
CA PRO A 533 -16.38 11.80 6.26
C PRO A 533 -16.77 13.28 6.35
N ALA A 534 -18.05 13.56 6.62
CA ALA A 534 -18.52 14.90 6.93
C ALA A 534 -18.07 15.34 8.34
N TYR A 535 -17.87 16.63 8.52
CA TYR A 535 -17.57 17.24 9.83
C TYR A 535 -18.00 18.70 9.86
N THR A 536 -17.94 19.32 11.05
CA THR A 536 -18.13 20.74 11.24
C THR A 536 -16.85 21.34 11.80
N THR A 537 -16.38 22.47 11.26
CA THR A 537 -15.19 23.16 11.77
C THR A 537 -15.45 23.80 13.11
N GLU A 538 -14.41 24.20 13.84
CA GLU A 538 -14.55 24.92 15.12
C GLU A 538 -15.35 26.23 14.98
N GLU A 539 -15.33 26.89 13.81
CA GLU A 539 -16.11 28.09 13.48
C GLU A 539 -17.56 27.76 13.09
N GLY A 540 -17.97 26.49 13.14
CA GLY A 540 -19.34 26.08 12.85
C GLY A 540 -19.66 25.92 11.36
N VAL A 541 -18.64 25.82 10.49
CA VAL A 541 -18.84 25.59 9.05
C VAL A 541 -18.99 24.07 8.80
N SER A 542 -20.14 23.67 8.26
CA SER A 542 -20.37 22.26 7.91
C SER A 542 -19.65 21.90 6.61
N VAL A 543 -18.85 20.85 6.64
CA VAL A 543 -18.16 20.24 5.49
C VAL A 543 -18.85 18.93 5.15
N ALA A 544 -19.40 18.83 3.93
CA ALA A 544 -20.11 17.64 3.48
C ALA A 544 -19.15 16.47 3.22
N ALA A 545 -19.65 15.25 3.37
CA ALA A 545 -18.92 14.05 2.96
C ALA A 545 -18.64 14.07 1.45
N ILE A 546 -17.46 13.56 1.05
CA ILE A 546 -17.06 13.44 -0.34
C ILE A 546 -17.03 11.94 -0.69
N ASN A 547 -17.53 11.57 -1.87
CA ASN A 547 -17.54 10.19 -2.39
C ASN A 547 -18.03 9.17 -1.37
N MET A 548 -19.06 9.52 -0.61
CA MET A 548 -19.63 8.61 0.38
C MET A 548 -20.09 7.33 -0.30
N PRO A 549 -19.54 6.16 0.06
CA PRO A 549 -20.00 4.91 -0.52
C PRO A 549 -21.48 4.70 -0.22
N GLU A 550 -22.22 4.17 -1.18
CA GLU A 550 -23.57 3.70 -0.86
C GLU A 550 -23.44 2.63 0.23
N LYS A 551 -24.06 2.89 1.37
CA LYS A 551 -24.10 1.91 2.47
C LYS A 551 -24.80 0.67 1.91
N GLN A 552 -24.08 -0.43 1.78
CA GLN A 552 -24.73 -1.70 1.44
C GLN A 552 -25.80 -1.93 2.49
N GLN A 553 -27.05 -2.00 2.07
CA GLN A 553 -28.12 -2.42 2.96
C GLN A 553 -27.82 -3.86 3.32
N THR A 554 -27.42 -4.11 4.55
CA THR A 554 -27.28 -5.45 5.08
C THR A 554 -28.56 -5.80 5.81
N GLU A 555 -29.03 -7.00 5.59
CA GLU A 555 -30.18 -7.60 6.30
C GLU A 555 -29.62 -8.63 7.29
N ASP A 556 -30.11 -8.60 8.53
CA ASP A 556 -29.81 -9.64 9.50
C ASP A 556 -30.36 -10.95 9.00
N VAL A 557 -29.52 -11.96 8.94
CA VAL A 557 -29.92 -13.30 8.52
C VAL A 557 -29.55 -14.34 9.56
N SER A 558 -30.42 -15.34 9.67
CA SER A 558 -30.21 -16.52 10.51
C SER A 558 -30.49 -17.78 9.70
N TYR A 559 -29.54 -18.67 9.64
CA TYR A 559 -29.63 -19.95 8.97
C TYR A 559 -29.55 -21.10 9.93
N ASN A 560 -30.35 -22.15 9.70
CA ASN A 560 -30.32 -23.34 10.53
C ASN A 560 -29.91 -24.58 9.75
N ILE A 561 -29.02 -25.37 10.32
CA ILE A 561 -28.62 -26.71 9.87
C ILE A 561 -29.20 -27.72 10.82
N SER A 562 -30.27 -28.39 10.42
CA SER A 562 -31.01 -29.36 11.18
C SER A 562 -31.70 -30.37 10.26
N GLN A 563 -32.37 -31.38 10.82
CA GLN A 563 -33.14 -32.34 10.01
C GLN A 563 -34.31 -31.67 9.28
N THR A 564 -34.99 -30.73 9.93
CA THR A 564 -36.15 -30.02 9.37
C THR A 564 -35.77 -29.05 8.28
N THR A 565 -34.54 -28.55 8.26
CA THR A 565 -34.04 -27.63 7.21
C THR A 565 -33.32 -28.34 6.08
N MET A 566 -33.15 -29.67 6.14
CA MET A 566 -32.55 -30.49 5.10
C MET A 566 -33.42 -30.52 3.85
N GLU A 567 -32.87 -30.15 2.71
CA GLU A 567 -33.56 -30.20 1.41
C GLU A 567 -33.17 -31.45 0.61
N SER A 568 -31.88 -31.79 0.61
CA SER A 568 -31.42 -33.01 -0.04
C SER A 568 -30.04 -33.44 0.47
N ASN A 569 -29.73 -34.75 0.34
CA ASN A 569 -28.39 -35.25 0.54
C ASN A 569 -27.97 -36.20 -0.59
N SER A 570 -26.74 -36.07 -1.04
CA SER A 570 -26.11 -36.96 -2.02
C SER A 570 -24.76 -37.40 -1.43
N GLY A 571 -24.78 -38.51 -0.66
CA GLY A 571 -23.57 -39.06 -0.04
C GLY A 571 -22.91 -38.08 0.92
N THR A 572 -21.86 -37.40 0.48
CA THR A 572 -21.02 -36.49 1.26
C THR A 572 -21.42 -35.02 1.18
N THR A 573 -22.41 -34.70 0.39
CA THR A 573 -22.93 -33.33 0.21
C THR A 573 -24.35 -33.27 0.75
N TRP A 574 -24.58 -32.35 1.69
CA TRP A 574 -25.85 -32.14 2.38
C TRP A 574 -26.33 -30.72 2.13
N ASN A 575 -27.48 -30.53 1.53
CA ASN A 575 -28.06 -29.23 1.20
C ASN A 575 -29.19 -28.89 2.18
N PHE A 576 -29.19 -27.61 2.60
CA PHE A 576 -30.14 -27.09 3.59
C PHE A 576 -30.84 -25.86 3.05
N ALA A 577 -31.97 -25.53 3.66
CA ALA A 577 -32.75 -24.36 3.35
C ALA A 577 -31.87 -23.07 3.37
N GLY A 578 -32.21 -22.11 2.51
CA GLY A 578 -31.47 -20.87 2.38
C GLY A 578 -30.19 -20.99 1.58
N GLY A 579 -29.98 -22.10 0.87
CA GLY A 579 -28.83 -22.29 -0.01
C GLY A 579 -27.55 -22.71 0.71
N LEU A 580 -27.63 -23.13 1.96
CA LEU A 580 -26.49 -23.69 2.68
C LEU A 580 -26.15 -25.09 2.17
N LYS A 581 -24.86 -25.39 2.15
CA LYS A 581 -24.36 -26.71 1.77
C LYS A 581 -23.29 -27.14 2.76
N VAL A 582 -23.35 -28.37 3.28
CA VAL A 582 -22.32 -28.96 4.13
C VAL A 582 -21.59 -30.07 3.38
N THR A 583 -20.27 -30.04 3.41
CA THR A 583 -19.38 -31.09 2.90
C THR A 583 -18.42 -31.54 4.00
N ASN A 584 -17.75 -32.67 3.82
CA ASN A 584 -16.79 -33.16 4.80
C ASN A 584 -15.60 -33.87 4.15
N GLN A 585 -14.46 -33.84 4.83
CA GLN A 585 -13.18 -34.33 4.31
C GLN A 585 -13.06 -35.87 4.25
N LYS A 586 -13.86 -36.61 5.05
CA LYS A 586 -13.75 -38.09 5.18
C LYS A 586 -14.92 -38.84 4.58
N ASN A 587 -15.63 -38.27 3.64
CA ASN A 587 -16.75 -38.90 2.95
C ASN A 587 -17.81 -39.53 3.89
N LYS A 588 -18.13 -38.82 4.97
CA LYS A 588 -19.18 -39.29 5.92
C LYS A 588 -20.56 -38.99 5.35
N SER A 589 -21.42 -40.04 5.39
CA SER A 589 -22.82 -39.92 5.00
C SER A 589 -23.63 -39.17 6.02
N TYR A 590 -24.68 -38.49 5.56
CA TYR A 590 -25.68 -37.87 6.43
C TYR A 590 -26.35 -38.91 7.34
N THR A 591 -26.46 -38.60 8.62
CA THR A 591 -27.13 -39.46 9.61
C THR A 591 -27.89 -38.61 10.62
N THR A 592 -29.13 -38.99 10.91
CA THR A 592 -30.01 -38.30 11.86
C THR A 592 -29.71 -38.65 13.28
N GLY A 593 -29.89 -37.70 14.20
CA GLY A 593 -29.93 -37.85 15.65
C GLY A 593 -31.35 -37.67 16.22
N LYS A 594 -31.47 -37.52 17.55
CA LYS A 594 -32.71 -37.08 18.19
C LYS A 594 -32.81 -35.56 18.20
N ASN A 595 -33.98 -35.02 18.54
CA ASN A 595 -34.22 -33.59 18.74
C ASN A 595 -33.81 -32.74 17.53
N ASP A 596 -34.20 -33.15 16.33
CA ASP A 596 -33.90 -32.48 15.07
C ASP A 596 -32.40 -32.37 14.73
N GLY A 597 -31.52 -32.97 15.51
CA GLY A 597 -30.06 -32.88 15.33
C GLY A 597 -29.49 -33.84 14.30
N ILE A 598 -28.36 -33.49 13.75
CA ILE A 598 -27.57 -34.25 12.78
C ILE A 598 -26.33 -34.80 13.48
N LYS A 599 -25.90 -36.02 13.12
CA LYS A 599 -24.69 -36.65 13.67
C LYS A 599 -23.45 -36.21 12.97
N PHE A 600 -22.50 -35.65 13.70
CA PHE A 600 -21.18 -35.25 13.22
C PHE A 600 -20.10 -36.11 13.86
N SER A 601 -19.23 -36.70 13.04
CA SER A 601 -18.19 -37.64 13.50
C SER A 601 -16.98 -36.93 14.05
N ALA A 602 -16.40 -37.41 15.14
CA ALA A 602 -15.16 -36.88 15.71
C ALA A 602 -13.98 -36.96 14.75
N GLY A 603 -13.11 -35.96 14.77
CA GLY A 603 -11.93 -35.86 13.94
C GLY A 603 -12.21 -35.73 12.43
N VAL A 604 -13.40 -35.30 12.07
CA VAL A 604 -13.82 -34.98 10.70
C VAL A 604 -14.09 -33.49 10.60
N GLN A 605 -13.38 -32.81 9.72
CA GLN A 605 -13.69 -31.42 9.43
C GLN A 605 -14.89 -31.33 8.49
N TYR A 606 -15.86 -30.53 8.88
CA TYR A 606 -17.03 -30.19 8.10
C TYR A 606 -16.90 -28.77 7.59
N THR A 607 -17.25 -28.55 6.33
CA THR A 607 -17.26 -27.25 5.70
C THR A 607 -18.70 -26.85 5.37
N ILE A 608 -19.16 -25.77 5.92
CA ILE A 608 -20.44 -25.13 5.61
C ILE A 608 -20.13 -24.12 4.50
N HIS A 609 -20.71 -24.31 3.34
CA HIS A 609 -20.65 -23.33 2.23
C HIS A 609 -21.82 -22.37 2.41
N LEU A 610 -21.49 -21.10 2.49
CA LEU A 610 -22.43 -20.00 2.70
C LEU A 610 -22.96 -19.50 1.35
N PRO A 611 -24.19 -19.01 1.30
CA PRO A 611 -24.70 -18.32 0.11
C PRO A 611 -23.82 -17.12 -0.25
N GLN A 612 -23.90 -16.71 -1.53
CA GLN A 612 -23.25 -15.50 -1.99
C GLN A 612 -23.83 -14.30 -1.21
N ASP A 613 -22.98 -13.30 -0.90
CA ASP A 613 -23.32 -12.07 -0.17
C ASP A 613 -23.71 -12.27 1.32
N VAL A 614 -23.44 -13.43 1.89
CA VAL A 614 -23.65 -13.72 3.30
C VAL A 614 -22.33 -13.70 4.07
N SER A 615 -22.31 -12.99 5.20
CA SER A 615 -21.21 -13.02 6.17
C SER A 615 -21.74 -13.46 7.53
N ILE A 616 -21.12 -14.49 8.12
CA ILE A 616 -21.53 -15.06 9.42
C ILE A 616 -20.58 -14.57 10.51
N SER A 617 -21.12 -13.89 11.50
CA SER A 617 -20.38 -13.36 12.65
C SER A 617 -20.53 -14.20 13.92
N GLU A 618 -21.51 -15.13 13.94
CA GLU A 618 -21.80 -15.98 15.10
C GLU A 618 -22.30 -17.34 14.66
N ALA A 619 -21.83 -18.40 15.32
CA ALA A 619 -22.33 -19.76 15.15
C ALA A 619 -22.80 -20.35 16.52
N PHE A 620 -24.00 -20.78 16.55
CA PHE A 620 -24.62 -21.40 17.74
C PHE A 620 -24.77 -22.90 17.54
N PHE A 621 -24.03 -23.68 18.31
CA PHE A 621 -24.06 -25.15 18.28
C PHE A 621 -24.87 -25.66 19.43
N SER A 622 -26.00 -26.32 19.17
CA SER A 622 -26.86 -26.89 20.19
C SER A 622 -27.00 -28.39 20.00
N GLY A 623 -26.73 -29.17 21.03
CA GLY A 623 -26.82 -30.63 20.92
C GLY A 623 -26.26 -31.39 22.10
N TYR A 624 -25.91 -32.66 21.86
CA TYR A 624 -25.48 -33.60 22.89
C TYR A 624 -24.47 -34.60 22.34
N ASP A 625 -23.66 -35.19 23.22
CA ASP A 625 -22.79 -36.33 22.90
C ASP A 625 -23.64 -37.57 22.61
N ASN A 626 -23.39 -38.27 21.53
CA ASN A 626 -24.10 -39.47 21.11
C ASN A 626 -23.68 -40.73 21.89
N TYR A 627 -22.61 -40.65 22.69
CA TYR A 627 -22.05 -41.74 23.49
C TYR A 627 -22.01 -41.38 24.97
N ASP A 628 -21.63 -42.33 25.83
CA ASP A 628 -21.65 -42.17 27.29
C ASP A 628 -20.32 -42.50 27.99
N ASP A 629 -19.24 -42.62 27.23
CA ASP A 629 -17.93 -43.02 27.76
C ASP A 629 -16.92 -41.85 27.84
N THR A 630 -16.94 -40.88 26.92
CA THR A 630 -16.09 -39.70 26.92
C THR A 630 -16.83 -38.51 26.35
N ASP A 631 -16.50 -37.32 26.83
CA ASP A 631 -17.14 -36.10 26.35
C ASP A 631 -16.73 -35.80 24.89
N ALA A 632 -17.67 -35.31 24.07
CA ALA A 632 -17.42 -34.69 22.78
C ALA A 632 -17.20 -33.18 22.95
N TYR A 633 -16.47 -32.54 22.05
CA TYR A 633 -16.26 -31.11 22.06
C TYR A 633 -16.02 -30.57 20.66
N LEU A 634 -16.10 -29.26 20.47
CA LEU A 634 -15.65 -28.61 19.22
C LEU A 634 -14.15 -28.31 19.31
N GLY A 635 -13.33 -29.04 18.58
CA GLY A 635 -11.88 -28.88 18.58
C GLY A 635 -11.39 -27.78 17.66
N GLU A 636 -12.21 -27.38 16.68
CA GLU A 636 -11.90 -26.28 15.76
C GLU A 636 -13.21 -25.65 15.27
N VAL A 637 -13.24 -24.32 15.16
CA VAL A 637 -14.29 -23.59 14.45
C VAL A 637 -13.62 -22.45 13.65
N ASN A 638 -13.88 -22.40 12.37
CA ASN A 638 -13.38 -21.39 11.42
C ASN A 638 -11.85 -21.16 11.51
N GLY A 639 -11.08 -22.25 11.59
CA GLY A 639 -9.62 -22.21 11.66
C GLY A 639 -9.05 -21.88 13.04
N THR A 640 -9.90 -21.70 14.07
CA THR A 640 -9.47 -21.50 15.45
C THR A 640 -9.58 -22.80 16.22
N ASP A 641 -8.48 -23.29 16.81
CA ASP A 641 -8.42 -24.48 17.62
C ASP A 641 -8.88 -24.20 19.06
N TYR A 642 -9.64 -25.15 19.66
CA TYR A 642 -10.14 -25.06 21.02
C TYR A 642 -9.71 -26.28 21.83
N ALA A 643 -9.39 -26.02 23.09
CA ALA A 643 -9.08 -27.09 24.08
C ALA A 643 -10.30 -27.93 24.41
N SER A 644 -10.07 -29.16 24.88
CA SER A 644 -11.11 -30.17 25.12
C SER A 644 -12.12 -29.84 26.26
N ASP A 645 -11.90 -28.76 26.97
CA ASP A 645 -12.72 -28.26 28.08
C ASP A 645 -13.51 -26.98 27.77
N VAL A 646 -13.41 -26.45 26.52
CA VAL A 646 -14.00 -25.15 26.15
C VAL A 646 -15.44 -25.29 25.65
N PHE A 647 -15.68 -26.06 24.58
CA PHE A 647 -17.02 -26.25 24.00
C PHE A 647 -17.45 -27.73 24.11
N VAL A 648 -17.78 -28.13 25.31
CA VAL A 648 -18.01 -29.54 25.68
C VAL A 648 -19.47 -29.95 25.54
N PHE A 649 -19.70 -31.08 24.91
CA PHE A 649 -20.97 -31.83 24.92
C PHE A 649 -20.81 -33.03 25.84
N PRO A 650 -21.36 -33.00 27.05
CA PRO A 650 -21.03 -33.97 28.07
C PRO A 650 -21.57 -35.37 27.73
N LYS A 651 -20.83 -36.40 28.12
CA LYS A 651 -21.18 -37.83 27.96
C LYS A 651 -22.49 -38.24 28.64
N SER A 652 -23.00 -37.38 29.48
CA SER A 652 -24.33 -37.56 30.09
C SER A 652 -25.50 -37.53 29.11
N LYS A 653 -25.23 -37.23 27.82
CA LYS A 653 -26.22 -36.99 26.77
C LYS A 653 -27.20 -35.85 27.09
N ALA A 654 -26.82 -34.98 28.02
CA ALA A 654 -27.54 -33.74 28.27
C ALA A 654 -27.35 -32.79 27.10
N SER A 655 -28.44 -32.16 26.64
CA SER A 655 -28.36 -31.15 25.61
C SER A 655 -27.75 -29.88 26.19
N VAL A 656 -26.71 -29.36 25.50
CA VAL A 656 -26.04 -28.09 25.81
C VAL A 656 -25.96 -27.24 24.56
N ALA A 657 -25.69 -25.97 24.76
CA ALA A 657 -25.56 -25.02 23.67
C ALA A 657 -24.31 -24.14 23.87
N HIS A 658 -23.60 -23.89 22.77
CA HIS A 658 -22.39 -23.09 22.74
C HIS A 658 -22.48 -22.03 21.64
N THR A 659 -22.18 -20.79 21.99
CA THR A 659 -22.08 -19.69 21.04
C THR A 659 -20.61 -19.44 20.74
N VAL A 660 -20.25 -19.42 19.46
CA VAL A 660 -18.91 -19.15 18.97
C VAL A 660 -18.94 -17.87 18.14
N ALA A 661 -18.27 -16.83 18.60
CA ALA A 661 -18.07 -15.61 17.82
C ALA A 661 -17.08 -15.87 16.68
N ILE A 662 -17.42 -15.48 15.47
CA ILE A 662 -16.62 -15.65 14.26
C ILE A 662 -16.02 -14.28 13.89
N ALA A 663 -14.74 -14.08 14.18
CA ALA A 663 -14.05 -12.83 13.94
C ALA A 663 -12.68 -13.07 13.24
N PRO A 664 -12.47 -12.56 12.01
CA PRO A 664 -13.45 -11.82 11.19
C PRO A 664 -14.63 -12.69 10.76
N ALA A 665 -15.77 -12.06 10.43
CA ALA A 665 -16.95 -12.78 9.98
C ALA A 665 -16.65 -13.68 8.77
N ALA A 666 -17.14 -14.91 8.80
CA ALA A 666 -16.89 -15.89 7.74
C ALA A 666 -17.70 -15.56 6.48
N THR A 667 -17.06 -15.58 5.33
CA THR A 667 -17.69 -15.44 4.01
C THR A 667 -17.33 -16.63 3.12
N GLY A 668 -18.25 -17.07 2.27
CA GLY A 668 -18.06 -18.21 1.38
C GLY A 668 -18.05 -19.57 2.09
N THR A 669 -17.24 -19.75 3.13
CA THR A 669 -17.18 -21.01 3.91
C THR A 669 -16.93 -20.75 5.38
N LEU A 670 -17.47 -21.66 6.22
CA LEU A 670 -17.20 -21.78 7.64
C LEU A 670 -16.87 -23.24 7.96
N THR A 671 -15.78 -23.50 8.67
CA THR A 671 -15.39 -24.87 9.06
C THR A 671 -15.66 -25.14 10.52
N PHE A 672 -15.86 -26.43 10.86
CA PHE A 672 -15.83 -26.90 12.25
C PHE A 672 -15.44 -28.38 12.33
N THR A 673 -14.77 -28.75 13.40
CA THR A 673 -14.28 -30.11 13.64
C THR A 673 -14.65 -30.60 15.03
N PRO A 674 -15.65 -31.49 15.17
CA PRO A 674 -15.91 -32.18 16.45
C PRO A 674 -14.73 -33.09 16.81
N GLN A 675 -14.47 -33.21 18.11
CA GLN A 675 -13.44 -34.08 18.66
C GLN A 675 -14.01 -34.91 19.81
N GLY A 676 -13.19 -35.82 20.34
CA GLY A 676 -13.61 -36.76 21.40
C GLY A 676 -14.52 -37.84 20.86
N LYS A 677 -15.80 -37.59 20.71
CA LYS A 677 -16.82 -38.53 20.23
C LYS A 677 -17.71 -37.91 19.13
N GLN A 678 -18.61 -38.77 18.59
CA GLN A 678 -19.64 -38.29 17.67
C GLN A 678 -20.67 -37.44 18.43
N VAL A 679 -20.90 -36.25 17.94
CA VAL A 679 -21.85 -35.30 18.49
C VAL A 679 -23.10 -35.18 17.61
N VAL A 680 -24.26 -34.95 18.25
CA VAL A 680 -25.51 -34.64 17.55
C VAL A 680 -25.81 -33.17 17.73
N LEU A 681 -25.81 -32.40 16.63
CA LEU A 681 -25.97 -30.96 16.66
C LEU A 681 -27.11 -30.49 15.77
N THR A 682 -27.75 -29.40 16.22
CA THR A 682 -28.32 -28.36 15.34
C THR A 682 -27.39 -27.16 15.36
N ILE A 683 -27.23 -26.49 14.23
CA ILE A 683 -26.33 -25.33 14.12
C ILE A 683 -27.11 -24.14 13.59
N THR A 684 -27.09 -23.02 14.31
CA THR A 684 -27.67 -21.76 13.88
C THR A 684 -26.51 -20.80 13.55
N LEU A 685 -26.55 -20.20 12.37
CA LEU A 685 -25.57 -19.25 11.89
C LEU A 685 -26.22 -17.87 11.80
N ASN A 686 -25.73 -16.91 12.57
CA ASN A 686 -26.21 -15.53 12.55
C ASN A 686 -25.21 -14.62 11.86
N GLY A 687 -25.71 -13.72 11.05
CA GLY A 687 -24.86 -12.81 10.27
C GLY A 687 -25.64 -11.78 9.49
N GLN A 688 -25.00 -11.28 8.46
CA GLN A 688 -25.53 -10.24 7.59
C GLN A 688 -25.55 -10.75 6.15
N LYS A 689 -26.62 -10.47 5.44
CA LYS A 689 -26.69 -10.61 3.98
C LYS A 689 -26.61 -9.23 3.36
N GLY A 690 -25.58 -8.97 2.55
CA GLY A 690 -25.54 -7.80 1.70
C GLY A 690 -26.66 -7.92 0.66
N SER A 691 -27.45 -6.87 0.44
CA SER A 691 -28.16 -6.78 -0.82
C SER A 691 -27.11 -6.92 -1.90
N ALA A 692 -27.27 -7.89 -2.82
CA ALA A 692 -26.64 -7.78 -4.12
C ALA A 692 -27.21 -6.46 -4.69
N VAL A 693 -26.53 -5.36 -4.42
CA VAL A 693 -26.61 -4.20 -5.29
C VAL A 693 -26.02 -4.76 -6.57
N GLY A 694 -26.90 -5.31 -7.42
CA GLY A 694 -26.55 -5.44 -8.81
C GLY A 694 -25.90 -4.11 -9.09
N ILE A 695 -24.70 -4.09 -9.67
CA ILE A 695 -24.18 -2.92 -10.33
C ILE A 695 -25.36 -2.46 -11.16
N SER A 696 -26.18 -1.57 -10.61
CA SER A 696 -27.02 -0.72 -11.40
C SER A 696 -25.99 -0.11 -12.29
N ALA A 697 -25.94 -0.63 -13.53
CA ALA A 697 -25.12 -0.01 -14.56
C ALA A 697 -25.36 1.46 -14.33
N MET A 698 -24.34 2.19 -13.88
CA MET A 698 -24.44 3.64 -13.72
C MET A 698 -25.25 4.06 -14.92
N PRO A 699 -26.37 4.82 -14.78
CA PRO A 699 -27.16 5.22 -15.93
C PRO A 699 -26.09 5.67 -16.91
N GLN A 700 -25.97 4.98 -18.04
CA GLN A 700 -24.97 5.39 -19.04
C GLN A 700 -25.46 6.78 -19.38
N ALA A 701 -24.79 7.78 -18.82
CA ALA A 701 -25.07 9.15 -19.17
C ALA A 701 -24.89 9.15 -20.67
N THR A 702 -25.99 9.31 -21.37
CA THR A 702 -26.04 9.32 -22.83
C THR A 702 -24.94 10.27 -23.27
N ALA A 703 -23.97 9.77 -24.02
CA ALA A 703 -22.86 10.56 -24.45
C ALA A 703 -23.41 11.82 -25.16
N ALA A 704 -23.08 12.99 -24.63
CA ALA A 704 -23.50 14.26 -25.18
C ALA A 704 -22.94 14.46 -26.59
N ALA A 705 -21.78 13.83 -26.89
CA ALA A 705 -21.20 13.75 -28.22
C ALA A 705 -20.24 12.58 -28.33
N THR A 706 -20.21 11.93 -29.48
CA THR A 706 -19.18 10.90 -29.78
C THR A 706 -18.36 11.39 -30.97
N HIS A 707 -17.05 11.33 -30.81
CA HIS A 707 -16.08 11.69 -31.83
C HIS A 707 -15.23 10.48 -32.19
N TYR A 708 -14.88 10.39 -33.47
CA TYR A 708 -14.07 9.28 -33.97
C TYR A 708 -12.69 9.82 -34.42
N TYR A 709 -11.66 9.04 -34.17
CA TYR A 709 -10.30 9.36 -34.54
C TYR A 709 -9.64 8.13 -35.19
N ASN A 710 -8.80 8.34 -36.19
CA ASN A 710 -7.95 7.26 -36.68
C ASN A 710 -6.86 6.90 -35.66
N MET A 711 -6.11 5.84 -35.93
CA MET A 711 -5.04 5.40 -35.02
C MET A 711 -3.86 6.39 -34.91
N GLN A 712 -3.81 7.40 -35.76
CA GLN A 712 -2.85 8.52 -35.69
C GLN A 712 -3.40 9.71 -34.88
N GLY A 713 -4.59 9.58 -34.28
CA GLY A 713 -5.22 10.64 -33.48
C GLY A 713 -5.89 11.77 -34.29
N GLN A 714 -6.03 11.63 -35.60
CA GLN A 714 -6.75 12.60 -36.43
C GLN A 714 -8.24 12.35 -36.39
N ARG A 715 -9.05 13.41 -36.20
CA ARG A 715 -10.51 13.30 -36.15
C ARG A 715 -11.05 12.90 -37.54
N ILE A 716 -11.92 11.91 -37.54
CA ILE A 716 -12.61 11.41 -38.74
C ILE A 716 -14.12 11.54 -38.59
N SER A 717 -14.82 11.72 -39.69
CA SER A 717 -16.30 11.87 -39.70
C SER A 717 -17.01 10.53 -39.50
N GLN A 718 -16.45 9.46 -40.08
CA GLN A 718 -16.93 8.08 -39.90
C GLN A 718 -15.74 7.11 -39.93
N PRO A 719 -15.77 6.03 -39.12
CA PRO A 719 -14.78 4.97 -39.16
C PRO A 719 -14.85 4.19 -40.48
N ALA A 720 -13.69 3.93 -41.07
CA ALA A 720 -13.60 3.05 -42.24
C ALA A 720 -13.97 1.61 -41.86
N ARG A 721 -14.68 0.90 -42.75
CA ARG A 721 -15.08 -0.51 -42.53
C ARG A 721 -13.82 -1.39 -42.46
N TYR A 722 -13.76 -2.30 -41.47
CA TYR A 722 -12.66 -3.19 -41.21
C TYR A 722 -11.33 -2.49 -40.77
N ALA A 723 -11.40 -1.26 -40.29
CA ALA A 723 -10.26 -0.55 -39.75
C ALA A 723 -10.45 -0.25 -38.26
N PRO A 724 -9.37 -0.31 -37.44
CA PRO A 724 -9.44 0.15 -36.07
C PRO A 724 -9.53 1.67 -36.00
N TYR A 725 -10.32 2.15 -35.03
CA TYR A 725 -10.48 3.58 -34.77
C TYR A 725 -10.63 3.81 -33.26
N ILE A 726 -10.39 5.04 -32.82
CA ILE A 726 -10.62 5.47 -31.45
C ILE A 726 -11.96 6.18 -31.36
N GLU A 727 -12.86 5.65 -30.56
CA GLU A 727 -14.12 6.29 -30.22
C GLU A 727 -13.94 7.08 -28.92
N VAL A 728 -14.23 8.38 -28.95
CA VAL A 728 -14.18 9.27 -27.79
C VAL A 728 -15.58 9.76 -27.50
N SER A 729 -16.14 9.36 -26.36
CA SER A 729 -17.44 9.80 -25.88
C SER A 729 -17.25 10.95 -24.89
N LEU A 730 -17.90 12.09 -25.14
CA LEU A 730 -17.98 13.24 -24.26
C LEU A 730 -19.30 13.16 -23.50
N ARG A 731 -19.25 13.31 -22.18
CA ARG A 731 -20.44 13.36 -21.34
C ARG A 731 -20.83 14.81 -21.05
N ALA A 732 -22.10 15.01 -20.64
CA ALA A 732 -22.63 16.33 -20.33
C ALA A 732 -21.89 17.04 -19.16
N ASP A 733 -21.25 16.28 -18.30
CA ASP A 733 -20.41 16.74 -17.18
C ASP A 733 -18.99 17.12 -17.60
N GLY A 734 -18.65 17.05 -18.89
CA GLY A 734 -17.32 17.34 -19.43
C GLY A 734 -16.35 16.16 -19.36
N THR A 735 -16.72 15.03 -18.76
CA THR A 735 -15.84 13.84 -18.71
C THR A 735 -15.74 13.19 -20.09
N ARG A 736 -14.58 12.61 -20.38
CA ARG A 736 -14.29 11.90 -21.63
C ARG A 736 -13.94 10.46 -21.35
N SER A 737 -14.47 9.56 -22.15
CA SER A 737 -14.00 8.17 -22.22
C SER A 737 -13.58 7.84 -23.64
N SER A 738 -12.54 7.05 -23.81
CA SER A 738 -12.09 6.60 -25.13
C SER A 738 -11.89 5.09 -25.15
N ARG A 739 -12.18 4.48 -26.29
CA ARG A 739 -11.92 3.06 -26.53
C ARG A 739 -11.47 2.85 -27.97
N VAL A 740 -10.64 1.84 -28.19
CA VAL A 740 -10.32 1.38 -29.56
C VAL A 740 -11.41 0.40 -30.00
N VAL A 741 -11.96 0.64 -31.15
CA VAL A 741 -13.04 -0.17 -31.73
C VAL A 741 -12.62 -0.64 -33.12
N MET A 742 -12.93 -1.88 -33.45
CA MET A 742 -12.80 -2.42 -34.81
C MET A 742 -14.15 -2.30 -35.49
N ASN A 743 -14.25 -1.48 -36.54
CA ASN A 743 -15.48 -1.39 -37.35
C ASN A 743 -15.56 -2.62 -38.26
N ARG A 744 -16.47 -3.53 -37.95
CA ARG A 744 -16.69 -4.81 -38.67
C ARG A 744 -17.66 -4.67 -39.84
#